data_8ab0c4ed65c0cccabf11725fa9702c7e
#
_entry.id   8ab0c4ed65c0cccabf11725fa9702c7e
#
_cell.length_a   1.000
_cell.length_b   1.000
_cell.length_c   1.000
_cell.angle_alpha   90.00
_cell.angle_beta   90.00
_cell.angle_gamma   90.00
#
_symmetry.space_group_name_H-M   'P 1'
#
loop_
_entity.id
_entity.type
_entity.pdbx_description
1 polymer ?
#
loop_
_entity_poly.entity_id
_entity_poly.type
_entity_poly.pdbx_seq_one_letter_code
_entity_poly.pdbx_strand_id
1 'polypeptide(L)'
;MLEPQITQELIAAHGLKPDEYQRILEIIGREPTFTELGIFSAMWNEHCSYKSSKKWLRTLPTTGPQVICGPGENAGVVDIGDGQAVVFKMESHNHPSYIEPHQGAATGVGGILRDVFTMGARPIAAMDSLSFGRPEHSKTAHLVKGVVEGIGAYGNAFGVPNVGGEVRFHASYDGNCLVNAFAAGLADADKIFYSAASGVGMPVVYLGAKTGRDGVGGATMASAEFDDSIEEKRPTVQVGDPFTEKCLLEACLELMQTDSVISIQDMGAAGLTCSAVEMGDKGGLGIKLVLDAVPQRETAMTAYEMMLSESQERMLMVLKPEKEAEARAIFEKWDLDFAIVGETIAEDRFLIIHGNEVKADLPLSKLSSSAPEYDRPWVPTPAAAPMPALPAIRPIAALRALIGSPSHAHKAWVWEQYDTQVGADTVRRPGLGAGVVRVHGSGKALAFTSDVTPRYVKANPYEGGKQAVAEAYRNLCACGALPLATTDNLNFGNPEKPEIMGQLVGAIEGIGEACAALDFPIVSGNVSLYNETDGKGILPTPTIGGVGLIANLDDLIAGLPAEGDVALVLGETAGHLGQSALAAEAFGIEAGDAPPVDLAAERRHGEFIRANGKLFSAVTDLSDGGLALAAFELAEAAGLGVTLDAAEIGQLFGEDQARYLVACTAGNAAKLAEAAQTAGVTLARVGRFGGDLVTLGGDSAPLAELSQLYRGAFEKALNLELA
;
A
#
# COMPACT_ATOMS: atom_id res chain seq x y z
N MET A 1 -21.41 -5.27 -35.09
CA MET A 1 -21.60 -3.79 -35.12
C MET A 1 -20.45 -3.19 -35.92
N LEU A 2 -20.70 -2.13 -36.70
CA LEU A 2 -19.59 -1.40 -37.34
C LEU A 2 -18.81 -0.69 -36.23
N GLU A 3 -17.48 -0.81 -36.26
CA GLU A 3 -16.61 -0.09 -35.32
C GLU A 3 -16.78 1.44 -35.52
N PRO A 4 -16.69 2.24 -34.46
CA PRO A 4 -16.78 3.69 -34.58
C PRO A 4 -15.62 4.25 -35.43
N GLN A 5 -15.89 5.34 -36.15
CA GLN A 5 -14.84 6.04 -36.87
C GLN A 5 -13.93 6.77 -35.87
N ILE A 6 -12.63 6.72 -36.08
CA ILE A 6 -11.65 7.41 -35.22
C ILE A 6 -11.75 8.92 -35.51
N THR A 7 -12.19 9.68 -34.51
CA THR A 7 -12.27 11.14 -34.53
C THR A 7 -11.38 11.75 -33.45
N GLN A 8 -11.12 13.06 -33.54
CA GLN A 8 -10.33 13.76 -32.51
C GLN A 8 -10.99 13.70 -31.12
N GLU A 9 -12.34 13.76 -31.09
CA GLU A 9 -13.10 13.62 -29.86
C GLU A 9 -12.97 12.22 -29.26
N LEU A 10 -12.98 11.19 -30.11
CA LEU A 10 -12.79 9.80 -29.68
C LEU A 10 -11.37 9.57 -29.14
N ILE A 11 -10.34 10.12 -29.79
CA ILE A 11 -8.94 10.06 -29.35
C ILE A 11 -8.80 10.71 -27.97
N ALA A 12 -9.35 11.91 -27.80
CA ALA A 12 -9.34 12.64 -26.53
C ALA A 12 -10.11 11.88 -25.42
N ALA A 13 -11.25 11.26 -25.76
CA ALA A 13 -12.01 10.43 -24.82
C ALA A 13 -11.25 9.16 -24.35
N HIS A 14 -10.26 8.72 -25.14
CA HIS A 14 -9.33 7.66 -24.77
C HIS A 14 -8.12 8.17 -23.97
N GLY A 15 -8.10 9.43 -23.54
CA GLY A 15 -7.01 10.02 -22.74
C GLY A 15 -5.69 10.20 -23.50
N LEU A 16 -5.70 10.07 -24.83
CA LEU A 16 -4.50 10.22 -25.67
C LEU A 16 -4.33 11.69 -26.09
N LYS A 17 -3.12 12.23 -25.89
CA LYS A 17 -2.74 13.56 -26.34
C LYS A 17 -2.45 13.57 -27.85
N PRO A 18 -2.55 14.73 -28.52
CA PRO A 18 -2.27 14.81 -29.98
C PRO A 18 -0.88 14.31 -30.38
N ASP A 19 0.14 14.58 -29.59
CA ASP A 19 1.52 14.10 -29.80
C ASP A 19 1.64 12.59 -29.60
N GLU A 20 0.95 12.05 -28.61
CA GLU A 20 0.87 10.60 -28.37
C GLU A 20 0.18 9.90 -29.55
N TYR A 21 -0.93 10.43 -30.04
CA TYR A 21 -1.62 9.88 -31.21
C TYR A 21 -0.77 9.96 -32.49
N GLN A 22 -0.06 11.08 -32.71
CA GLN A 22 0.88 11.19 -33.82
C GLN A 22 1.98 10.12 -33.76
N ARG A 23 2.49 9.85 -32.56
CA ARG A 23 3.48 8.78 -32.34
C ARG A 23 2.90 7.39 -32.65
N ILE A 24 1.65 7.13 -32.32
CA ILE A 24 0.94 5.90 -32.68
C ILE A 24 0.92 5.75 -34.22
N LEU A 25 0.54 6.77 -34.97
CA LEU A 25 0.51 6.76 -36.43
C LEU A 25 1.90 6.46 -37.03
N GLU A 26 2.96 7.00 -36.43
CA GLU A 26 4.35 6.74 -36.86
C GLU A 26 4.76 5.28 -36.60
N ILE A 27 4.35 4.70 -35.46
CA ILE A 27 4.67 3.31 -35.10
C ILE A 27 3.97 2.31 -36.03
N ILE A 28 2.68 2.51 -36.29
CA ILE A 28 1.88 1.54 -37.06
C ILE A 28 1.79 1.84 -38.55
N GLY A 29 2.15 3.06 -38.98
CA GLY A 29 2.15 3.49 -40.37
C GLY A 29 0.76 3.61 -41.03
N ARG A 30 -0.31 3.62 -40.24
CA ARG A 30 -1.71 3.72 -40.67
C ARG A 30 -2.59 4.25 -39.51
N GLU A 31 -3.87 4.49 -39.77
CA GLU A 31 -4.84 4.72 -38.68
C GLU A 31 -5.04 3.41 -37.88
N PRO A 32 -5.16 3.50 -36.54
CA PRO A 32 -5.50 2.36 -35.71
C PRO A 32 -6.94 1.90 -35.93
N THR A 33 -7.24 0.62 -35.72
CA THR A 33 -8.60 0.15 -35.51
C THR A 33 -9.13 0.67 -34.17
N PHE A 34 -10.42 0.54 -33.91
CA PHE A 34 -10.99 0.93 -32.61
C PHE A 34 -10.40 0.10 -31.46
N THR A 35 -10.19 -1.19 -31.68
CA THR A 35 -9.54 -2.08 -30.69
C THR A 35 -8.08 -1.67 -30.45
N GLU A 36 -7.33 -1.33 -31.49
CA GLU A 36 -5.94 -0.85 -31.37
C GLU A 36 -5.85 0.48 -30.63
N LEU A 37 -6.78 1.41 -30.89
CA LEU A 37 -6.85 2.67 -30.14
C LEU A 37 -7.03 2.41 -28.64
N GLY A 38 -7.93 1.50 -28.27
CA GLY A 38 -8.15 1.09 -26.90
C GLY A 38 -6.91 0.45 -26.25
N ILE A 39 -6.22 -0.41 -26.98
CA ILE A 39 -4.95 -1.04 -26.51
C ILE A 39 -3.89 0.04 -26.22
N PHE A 40 -3.67 1.00 -27.11
CA PHE A 40 -2.73 2.10 -26.87
C PHE A 40 -3.17 2.98 -25.71
N SER A 41 -4.47 3.31 -25.62
CA SER A 41 -5.03 4.08 -24.50
C SER A 41 -4.73 3.40 -23.15
N ALA A 42 -4.95 2.10 -23.07
CA ALA A 42 -4.70 1.32 -21.87
C ALA A 42 -3.21 1.23 -21.53
N MET A 43 -2.34 0.95 -22.50
CA MET A 43 -0.90 0.80 -22.26
C MET A 43 -0.17 2.12 -22.04
N TRP A 44 -0.70 3.25 -22.55
CA TRP A 44 -0.04 4.56 -22.50
C TRP A 44 -0.67 5.55 -21.53
N ASN A 45 -1.67 5.13 -20.74
CA ASN A 45 -2.15 5.96 -19.64
C ASN A 45 -1.09 6.11 -18.54
N GLU A 46 -1.30 7.02 -17.59
CA GLU A 46 -0.34 7.26 -16.50
C GLU A 46 -0.18 6.04 -15.59
N HIS A 47 -1.29 5.35 -15.32
CA HIS A 47 -1.33 4.22 -14.40
C HIS A 47 -0.48 3.04 -14.88
N CYS A 48 -0.56 2.66 -16.18
CA CYS A 48 0.18 1.53 -16.73
C CYS A 48 1.61 1.91 -17.16
N SER A 49 1.84 3.12 -17.66
CA SER A 49 3.13 3.53 -18.25
C SER A 49 4.07 4.26 -17.30
N TYR A 50 3.54 4.80 -16.19
CA TYR A 50 4.29 5.68 -15.28
C TYR A 50 4.99 6.85 -15.99
N LYS A 51 4.37 7.37 -17.07
CA LYS A 51 5.01 8.30 -18.02
C LYS A 51 5.52 9.59 -17.38
N SER A 52 4.95 10.03 -16.26
CA SER A 52 5.39 11.25 -15.55
C SER A 52 6.36 10.96 -14.40
N SER A 53 6.42 9.75 -13.88
CA SER A 53 7.20 9.41 -12.67
C SER A 53 8.39 8.49 -12.91
N LYS A 54 8.38 7.70 -13.99
CA LYS A 54 9.38 6.65 -14.29
C LYS A 54 10.84 7.13 -14.23
N LYS A 55 11.12 8.34 -14.69
CA LYS A 55 12.46 8.98 -14.60
C LYS A 55 12.95 9.04 -13.17
N TRP A 56 12.09 9.41 -12.22
CA TRP A 56 12.43 9.60 -10.82
C TRP A 56 12.42 8.29 -10.04
N LEU A 57 11.49 7.38 -10.33
CA LEU A 57 11.44 6.05 -9.71
C LEU A 57 12.74 5.26 -9.92
N ARG A 58 13.41 5.43 -11.07
CA ARG A 58 14.70 4.80 -11.36
C ARG A 58 15.85 5.25 -10.43
N THR A 59 15.66 6.29 -9.64
CA THR A 59 16.67 6.78 -8.67
C THR A 59 16.58 6.08 -7.33
N LEU A 60 15.51 5.34 -7.08
CA LEU A 60 15.29 4.65 -5.82
C LEU A 60 16.23 3.45 -5.65
N PRO A 61 16.72 3.19 -4.42
CA PRO A 61 17.54 2.01 -4.12
C PRO A 61 16.66 0.76 -4.09
N THR A 62 16.89 -0.17 -5.03
CA THR A 62 16.06 -1.37 -5.23
C THR A 62 16.80 -2.68 -5.00
N THR A 63 18.04 -2.62 -4.60
CA THR A 63 18.92 -3.79 -4.46
C THR A 63 19.46 -3.93 -3.03
N GLY A 64 19.72 -5.16 -2.63
CA GLY A 64 20.30 -5.51 -1.35
C GLY A 64 20.62 -7.01 -1.31
N PRO A 65 21.44 -7.48 -0.38
CA PRO A 65 21.82 -8.90 -0.30
C PRO A 65 20.63 -9.83 -0.05
N GLN A 66 19.55 -9.32 0.56
CA GLN A 66 18.31 -10.07 0.82
C GLN A 66 17.31 -10.01 -0.36
N VAL A 67 17.52 -9.16 -1.36
CA VAL A 67 16.56 -8.98 -2.45
C VAL A 67 16.75 -10.07 -3.50
N ILE A 68 15.71 -10.88 -3.72
CA ILE A 68 15.65 -11.88 -4.79
C ILE A 68 15.09 -11.24 -6.07
N CYS A 69 14.01 -10.44 -5.94
CA CYS A 69 13.39 -9.74 -7.04
C CYS A 69 13.00 -8.32 -6.61
N GLY A 70 13.49 -7.32 -7.34
CA GLY A 70 13.11 -5.91 -7.19
C GLY A 70 11.95 -5.53 -8.11
N PRO A 71 11.71 -4.19 -8.33
CA PRO A 71 10.62 -3.71 -9.17
C PRO A 71 10.74 -4.20 -10.62
N GLY A 72 9.58 -4.46 -11.25
CA GLY A 72 9.47 -4.90 -12.64
C GLY A 72 8.69 -6.21 -12.83
N GLU A 73 8.39 -6.91 -11.74
CA GLU A 73 7.46 -8.04 -11.68
C GLU A 73 6.23 -7.66 -10.85
N ASN A 74 5.29 -8.59 -10.67
CA ASN A 74 4.02 -8.32 -9.97
C ASN A 74 4.22 -7.87 -8.53
N ALA A 75 5.22 -8.43 -7.83
CA ALA A 75 5.57 -8.04 -6.47
C ALA A 75 7.08 -8.17 -6.23
N GLY A 76 7.58 -7.55 -5.15
CA GLY A 76 8.95 -7.72 -4.69
C GLY A 76 9.14 -9.01 -3.92
N VAL A 77 10.34 -9.58 -3.98
CA VAL A 77 10.69 -10.85 -3.33
C VAL A 77 11.95 -10.70 -2.50
N VAL A 78 11.88 -11.09 -1.23
CA VAL A 78 12.97 -10.96 -0.26
C VAL A 78 13.22 -12.29 0.43
N ASP A 79 14.49 -12.68 0.50
CA ASP A 79 14.96 -13.87 1.22
C ASP A 79 14.79 -13.68 2.75
N ILE A 80 14.20 -14.68 3.40
CA ILE A 80 14.05 -14.73 4.86
C ILE A 80 14.81 -15.89 5.50
N GLY A 81 15.71 -16.51 4.74
CA GLY A 81 16.51 -17.66 5.18
C GLY A 81 15.78 -19.01 5.08
N ASP A 82 16.53 -20.09 5.25
CA ASP A 82 16.03 -21.48 5.21
C ASP A 82 15.31 -21.86 3.91
N GLY A 83 15.68 -21.23 2.78
CA GLY A 83 15.06 -21.47 1.47
C GLY A 83 13.66 -20.86 1.34
N GLN A 84 13.27 -19.93 2.20
CA GLN A 84 11.97 -19.25 2.20
C GLN A 84 12.12 -17.79 1.76
N ALA A 85 11.08 -17.26 1.13
CA ALA A 85 11.01 -15.87 0.73
C ALA A 85 9.66 -15.24 1.12
N VAL A 86 9.66 -13.93 1.39
CA VAL A 86 8.46 -13.12 1.49
C VAL A 86 8.26 -12.34 0.19
N VAL A 87 7.05 -12.40 -0.35
CA VAL A 87 6.60 -11.68 -1.55
C VAL A 87 5.60 -10.64 -1.10
N PHE A 88 5.78 -9.37 -1.47
CA PHE A 88 4.86 -8.31 -1.02
C PHE A 88 4.81 -7.12 -1.97
N LYS A 89 3.68 -6.42 -1.91
CA LYS A 89 3.42 -5.17 -2.66
C LYS A 89 2.35 -4.36 -1.95
N MET A 90 2.30 -3.06 -2.22
CA MET A 90 1.20 -2.16 -1.91
C MET A 90 0.73 -1.48 -3.19
N GLU A 91 -0.59 -1.34 -3.35
CA GLU A 91 -1.20 -0.70 -4.51
C GLU A 91 -2.42 0.14 -4.12
N SER A 92 -2.66 1.22 -4.89
CA SER A 92 -3.79 2.12 -4.68
C SER A 92 -5.00 1.71 -5.51
N HIS A 93 -6.19 1.81 -4.91
CA HIS A 93 -7.47 1.59 -5.58
C HIS A 93 -8.46 2.73 -5.29
N ASN A 94 -7.99 3.99 -5.47
CA ASN A 94 -8.65 5.20 -5.00
C ASN A 94 -9.93 5.52 -5.79
N HIS A 95 -9.83 5.68 -7.12
CA HIS A 95 -10.93 6.08 -7.98
C HIS A 95 -12.13 5.11 -7.93
N PRO A 96 -11.93 3.79 -8.09
CA PRO A 96 -13.02 2.84 -7.95
C PRO A 96 -13.69 2.88 -6.58
N SER A 97 -12.92 3.04 -5.51
CA SER A 97 -13.43 3.09 -4.13
C SER A 97 -14.22 4.35 -3.82
N TYR A 98 -13.93 5.46 -4.49
CA TYR A 98 -14.74 6.67 -4.36
C TYR A 98 -16.11 6.54 -5.04
N ILE A 99 -16.18 5.84 -6.18
CA ILE A 99 -17.39 5.64 -6.97
C ILE A 99 -18.29 4.57 -6.34
N GLU A 100 -17.72 3.40 -6.03
CA GLU A 100 -18.38 2.25 -5.42
C GLU A 100 -17.51 1.74 -4.26
N PRO A 101 -17.64 2.29 -3.06
CA PRO A 101 -16.68 2.06 -1.99
C PRO A 101 -16.52 0.60 -1.59
N HIS A 102 -17.61 -0.17 -1.59
CA HIS A 102 -17.55 -1.60 -1.29
C HIS A 102 -16.81 -2.37 -2.39
N GLN A 103 -17.25 -2.26 -3.64
CA GLN A 103 -16.65 -3.01 -4.75
C GLN A 103 -15.23 -2.51 -5.07
N GLY A 104 -15.01 -1.19 -5.04
CA GLY A 104 -13.69 -0.62 -5.28
C GLY A 104 -12.66 -1.10 -4.25
N ALA A 105 -12.99 -1.08 -2.97
CA ALA A 105 -12.08 -1.57 -1.94
C ALA A 105 -11.90 -3.11 -1.97
N ALA A 106 -12.98 -3.85 -2.20
CA ALA A 106 -12.94 -5.30 -2.35
C ALA A 106 -11.99 -5.73 -3.49
N THR A 107 -12.11 -5.10 -4.66
CA THR A 107 -11.26 -5.42 -5.82
C THR A 107 -9.83 -4.91 -5.67
N GLY A 108 -9.61 -3.86 -4.87
CA GLY A 108 -8.26 -3.46 -4.45
C GLY A 108 -7.56 -4.54 -3.65
N VAL A 109 -8.24 -5.15 -2.67
CA VAL A 109 -7.71 -6.29 -1.90
C VAL A 109 -7.48 -7.50 -2.83
N GLY A 110 -8.44 -7.84 -3.69
CA GLY A 110 -8.29 -8.95 -4.64
C GLY A 110 -7.10 -8.76 -5.58
N GLY A 111 -6.95 -7.57 -6.18
CA GLY A 111 -5.83 -7.26 -7.07
C GLY A 111 -4.47 -7.45 -6.42
N ILE A 112 -4.28 -6.92 -5.21
CA ILE A 112 -2.99 -7.05 -4.52
C ILE A 112 -2.69 -8.49 -4.07
N LEU A 113 -3.72 -9.27 -3.74
CA LEU A 113 -3.56 -10.69 -3.41
C LEU A 113 -3.13 -11.49 -4.64
N ARG A 114 -3.71 -11.19 -5.84
CA ARG A 114 -3.30 -11.83 -7.10
C ARG A 114 -1.84 -11.56 -7.45
N ASP A 115 -1.36 -10.32 -7.29
CA ASP A 115 0.04 -9.99 -7.50
C ASP A 115 0.98 -10.88 -6.68
N VAL A 116 0.63 -11.13 -5.42
CA VAL A 116 1.42 -11.95 -4.50
C VAL A 116 1.40 -13.42 -4.93
N PHE A 117 0.23 -14.01 -5.19
CA PHE A 117 0.20 -15.44 -5.52
C PHE A 117 0.60 -15.74 -6.99
N THR A 118 0.58 -14.75 -7.89
CA THR A 118 1.18 -14.84 -9.22
C THR A 118 2.67 -15.18 -9.14
N MET A 119 3.37 -14.68 -8.12
CA MET A 119 4.78 -14.97 -7.88
C MET A 119 5.03 -16.35 -7.22
N GLY A 120 3.97 -17.14 -6.95
CA GLY A 120 4.06 -18.44 -6.30
C GLY A 120 3.93 -18.40 -4.78
N ALA A 121 3.59 -17.27 -4.21
CA ALA A 121 3.49 -17.08 -2.76
C ALA A 121 2.06 -17.26 -2.25
N ARG A 122 1.90 -17.95 -1.13
CA ARG A 122 0.64 -17.99 -0.40
C ARG A 122 0.49 -16.74 0.46
N PRO A 123 -0.55 -15.91 0.24
CA PRO A 123 -0.80 -14.75 1.10
C PRO A 123 -0.99 -15.15 2.57
N ILE A 124 -0.32 -14.41 3.46
CA ILE A 124 -0.32 -14.62 4.92
C ILE A 124 -0.66 -13.36 5.71
N ALA A 125 -0.65 -12.20 5.10
CA ALA A 125 -0.97 -10.94 5.72
C ALA A 125 -1.53 -9.95 4.70
N ALA A 126 -2.51 -9.16 5.13
CA ALA A 126 -3.00 -7.97 4.45
C ALA A 126 -3.00 -6.77 5.40
N MET A 127 -2.94 -5.57 4.86
CA MET A 127 -3.10 -4.28 5.56
C MET A 127 -3.70 -3.27 4.60
N ASP A 128 -4.22 -2.16 5.15
CA ASP A 128 -4.73 -1.07 4.35
C ASP A 128 -4.32 0.29 4.94
N SER A 129 -3.89 1.23 4.08
CA SER A 129 -3.70 2.62 4.45
C SER A 129 -4.79 3.46 3.82
N LEU A 130 -5.70 3.97 4.67
CA LEU A 130 -6.94 4.62 4.28
C LEU A 130 -6.91 6.11 4.63
N SER A 131 -7.30 6.97 3.68
CA SER A 131 -7.44 8.40 3.93
C SER A 131 -8.79 8.89 3.44
N PHE A 132 -9.51 9.57 4.32
CA PHE A 132 -10.86 10.06 4.04
C PHE A 132 -10.99 11.57 4.29
N GLY A 133 -12.02 12.18 3.73
CA GLY A 133 -12.42 13.55 3.99
C GLY A 133 -12.82 13.77 5.45
N ARG A 134 -13.12 15.04 5.80
CA ARG A 134 -13.59 15.37 7.15
C ARG A 134 -14.83 14.55 7.52
N PRO A 135 -14.99 14.14 8.78
CA PRO A 135 -16.18 13.40 9.23
C PRO A 135 -17.50 14.07 8.91
N GLU A 136 -17.53 15.41 8.93
CA GLU A 136 -18.73 16.21 8.64
C GLU A 136 -19.06 16.30 7.13
N HIS A 137 -18.14 15.91 6.24
CA HIS A 137 -18.40 15.89 4.82
C HIS A 137 -19.44 14.81 4.47
N SER A 138 -20.39 15.15 3.62
CA SER A 138 -21.60 14.35 3.36
C SER A 138 -21.35 12.91 2.88
N LYS A 139 -20.22 12.66 2.20
CA LYS A 139 -19.86 11.34 1.67
C LYS A 139 -18.95 10.53 2.60
N THR A 140 -18.28 11.16 3.58
CA THR A 140 -17.21 10.48 4.34
C THR A 140 -17.69 9.25 5.10
N ALA A 141 -18.79 9.33 5.84
CA ALA A 141 -19.32 8.18 6.57
C ALA A 141 -19.71 7.01 5.65
N HIS A 142 -20.30 7.33 4.47
CA HIS A 142 -20.63 6.34 3.46
C HIS A 142 -19.38 5.67 2.88
N LEU A 143 -18.34 6.47 2.56
CA LEU A 143 -17.07 5.97 2.04
C LEU A 143 -16.37 5.07 3.07
N VAL A 144 -16.25 5.51 4.32
CA VAL A 144 -15.62 4.71 5.40
C VAL A 144 -16.35 3.39 5.55
N LYS A 145 -17.69 3.40 5.66
CA LYS A 145 -18.48 2.19 5.82
C LYS A 145 -18.28 1.23 4.65
N GLY A 146 -18.47 1.70 3.43
CA GLY A 146 -18.38 0.85 2.24
C GLY A 146 -16.97 0.29 2.00
N VAL A 147 -15.93 1.12 2.19
CA VAL A 147 -14.52 0.70 2.05
C VAL A 147 -14.18 -0.38 3.08
N VAL A 148 -14.48 -0.16 4.36
CA VAL A 148 -14.19 -1.13 5.42
C VAL A 148 -14.98 -2.43 5.22
N GLU A 149 -16.26 -2.36 4.87
CA GLU A 149 -17.06 -3.54 4.52
C GLU A 149 -16.48 -4.30 3.32
N GLY A 150 -16.03 -3.60 2.27
CA GLY A 150 -15.45 -4.22 1.07
C GLY A 150 -14.13 -4.96 1.37
N ILE A 151 -13.23 -4.32 2.12
CA ILE A 151 -11.97 -4.94 2.57
C ILE A 151 -12.27 -6.19 3.41
N GLY A 152 -13.16 -6.05 4.41
CA GLY A 152 -13.53 -7.16 5.28
C GLY A 152 -14.18 -8.31 4.51
N ALA A 153 -15.16 -8.03 3.66
CA ALA A 153 -15.86 -9.04 2.88
C ALA A 153 -14.92 -9.86 1.99
N TYR A 154 -14.00 -9.16 1.30
CA TYR A 154 -13.05 -9.85 0.41
C TYR A 154 -12.00 -10.64 1.18
N GLY A 155 -11.29 -10.00 2.12
CA GLY A 155 -10.22 -10.64 2.88
C GLY A 155 -10.69 -11.80 3.73
N ASN A 156 -11.87 -11.68 4.38
CA ASN A 156 -12.46 -12.73 5.21
C ASN A 156 -12.87 -13.96 4.39
N ALA A 157 -13.50 -13.75 3.22
CA ALA A 157 -13.92 -14.85 2.36
C ALA A 157 -12.74 -15.52 1.63
N PHE A 158 -11.74 -14.74 1.22
CA PHE A 158 -10.48 -15.25 0.67
C PHE A 158 -9.67 -16.00 1.73
N GLY A 159 -9.72 -15.59 2.98
CA GLY A 159 -9.03 -16.21 4.11
C GLY A 159 -7.59 -15.75 4.29
N VAL A 160 -7.37 -14.43 4.25
CA VAL A 160 -6.11 -13.76 4.61
C VAL A 160 -6.33 -12.87 5.85
N PRO A 161 -5.46 -12.92 6.90
CA PRO A 161 -5.62 -12.06 8.05
C PRO A 161 -5.23 -10.61 7.71
N ASN A 162 -6.09 -9.65 8.09
CA ASN A 162 -5.71 -8.24 8.07
C ASN A 162 -5.03 -7.90 9.41
N VAL A 163 -3.75 -7.52 9.37
CA VAL A 163 -2.90 -7.45 10.57
C VAL A 163 -2.52 -6.03 10.98
N GLY A 164 -2.94 -5.01 10.22
CA GLY A 164 -2.59 -3.63 10.53
C GLY A 164 -3.11 -2.64 9.50
N GLY A 165 -2.48 -1.48 9.47
CA GLY A 165 -2.81 -0.39 8.57
C GLY A 165 -3.10 0.90 9.30
N GLU A 166 -3.60 1.90 8.56
CA GLU A 166 -3.89 3.22 9.08
C GLU A 166 -5.23 3.76 8.58
N VAL A 167 -5.86 4.60 9.38
CA VAL A 167 -7.06 5.36 8.98
C VAL A 167 -6.91 6.80 9.44
N ARG A 168 -6.92 7.75 8.50
CA ARG A 168 -6.79 9.18 8.77
C ARG A 168 -7.86 10.00 8.07
N PHE A 169 -8.06 11.23 8.58
CA PHE A 169 -9.06 12.17 8.08
C PHE A 169 -8.44 13.54 7.83
N HIS A 170 -8.73 14.13 6.67
CA HIS A 170 -8.30 15.49 6.38
C HIS A 170 -9.15 16.11 5.28
N ALA A 171 -9.35 17.45 5.34
CA ALA A 171 -10.17 18.19 4.38
C ALA A 171 -9.75 18.04 2.91
N SER A 172 -8.47 17.76 2.65
CA SER A 172 -7.99 17.56 1.27
C SER A 172 -8.52 16.28 0.62
N TYR A 173 -9.07 15.36 1.40
CA TYR A 173 -9.69 14.13 0.89
C TYR A 173 -11.22 14.20 0.85
N ASP A 174 -11.86 15.37 1.03
CA ASP A 174 -13.32 15.52 1.05
C ASP A 174 -13.98 15.00 -0.24
N GLY A 175 -13.35 15.19 -1.39
CA GLY A 175 -13.84 14.73 -2.69
C GLY A 175 -13.09 13.54 -3.28
N ASN A 176 -12.18 12.92 -2.52
CA ASN A 176 -11.26 11.91 -3.03
C ASN A 176 -10.67 11.09 -1.88
N CYS A 177 -11.14 9.87 -1.67
CA CYS A 177 -10.53 8.98 -0.66
C CYS A 177 -9.29 8.27 -1.24
N LEU A 178 -8.35 7.90 -0.36
CA LEU A 178 -7.27 6.98 -0.68
C LEU A 178 -7.55 5.62 -0.05
N VAL A 179 -7.44 4.59 -0.87
CA VAL A 179 -7.55 3.18 -0.45
C VAL A 179 -6.31 2.46 -1.00
N ASN A 180 -5.36 2.23 -0.12
CA ASN A 180 -4.09 1.59 -0.46
C ASN A 180 -4.06 0.22 0.21
N ALA A 181 -4.07 -0.84 -0.59
CA ALA A 181 -4.06 -2.21 -0.12
C ALA A 181 -2.65 -2.81 -0.18
N PHE A 182 -2.25 -3.45 0.89
CA PHE A 182 -0.98 -4.18 1.02
C PHE A 182 -1.25 -5.66 1.20
N ALA A 183 -0.45 -6.51 0.54
CA ALA A 183 -0.44 -7.94 0.79
C ALA A 183 0.98 -8.48 0.86
N ALA A 184 1.16 -9.50 1.70
CA ALA A 184 2.40 -10.27 1.80
C ALA A 184 2.09 -11.77 1.81
N GLY A 185 2.97 -12.56 1.17
CA GLY A 185 2.86 -14.01 1.10
C GLY A 185 4.18 -14.71 1.28
N LEU A 186 4.13 -16.01 1.57
CA LEU A 186 5.29 -16.89 1.69
C LEU A 186 5.46 -17.77 0.46
N ALA A 187 6.69 -17.86 -0.03
CA ALA A 187 7.10 -18.74 -1.13
C ALA A 187 8.37 -19.51 -0.78
N ASP A 188 8.63 -20.59 -1.52
CA ASP A 188 9.94 -21.23 -1.57
C ASP A 188 10.86 -20.33 -2.42
N ALA A 189 12.03 -19.96 -1.91
CA ALA A 189 12.94 -19.00 -2.57
C ALA A 189 13.47 -19.49 -3.93
N ASP A 190 13.45 -20.78 -4.19
CA ASP A 190 13.84 -21.42 -5.46
C ASP A 190 12.65 -21.69 -6.40
N LYS A 191 11.42 -21.31 -6.02
CA LYS A 191 10.18 -21.48 -6.79
C LYS A 191 9.42 -20.17 -6.97
N ILE A 192 10.12 -19.13 -7.42
CA ILE A 192 9.49 -17.86 -7.76
C ILE A 192 9.08 -17.90 -9.23
N PHE A 193 7.85 -17.50 -9.53
CA PHE A 193 7.29 -17.45 -10.86
C PHE A 193 7.33 -16.03 -11.43
N TYR A 194 7.60 -15.95 -12.73
CA TYR A 194 7.77 -14.67 -13.43
C TYR A 194 6.84 -14.58 -14.64
N SER A 195 6.64 -13.37 -15.11
CA SER A 195 5.74 -13.10 -16.24
C SER A 195 6.37 -13.31 -17.62
N ALA A 196 7.70 -13.40 -17.76
CA ALA A 196 8.38 -13.51 -19.04
C ALA A 196 8.02 -14.80 -19.81
N ALA A 197 7.32 -14.67 -20.94
CA ALA A 197 7.01 -15.81 -21.83
C ALA A 197 8.28 -16.40 -22.43
N SER A 198 8.30 -17.72 -22.65
CA SER A 198 9.42 -18.43 -23.25
C SER A 198 8.95 -19.56 -24.16
N GLY A 199 9.67 -19.76 -25.27
CA GLY A 199 9.33 -20.76 -26.29
C GLY A 199 8.33 -20.23 -27.32
N VAL A 200 8.53 -20.59 -28.60
CA VAL A 200 7.63 -20.26 -29.71
C VAL A 200 6.58 -21.35 -29.87
N GLY A 201 5.32 -20.99 -30.14
CA GLY A 201 4.22 -21.93 -30.32
C GLY A 201 3.70 -22.51 -28.98
N MET A 202 4.06 -21.90 -27.84
CA MET A 202 3.55 -22.33 -26.55
C MET A 202 2.11 -21.82 -26.34
N PRO A 203 1.21 -22.63 -25.77
CA PRO A 203 -0.17 -22.20 -25.54
C PRO A 203 -0.25 -21.08 -24.53
N VAL A 204 -0.99 -20.03 -24.89
CA VAL A 204 -1.42 -18.95 -23.99
C VAL A 204 -2.79 -19.33 -23.45
N VAL A 205 -2.88 -19.46 -22.14
CA VAL A 205 -4.04 -20.03 -21.44
C VAL A 205 -4.67 -18.99 -20.55
N TYR A 206 -5.97 -18.82 -20.70
CA TYR A 206 -6.85 -18.04 -19.85
C TYR A 206 -7.39 -18.92 -18.71
N LEU A 207 -7.36 -18.42 -17.49
CA LEU A 207 -7.72 -19.14 -16.27
C LEU A 207 -8.58 -18.28 -15.35
N GLY A 208 -9.55 -18.89 -14.69
CA GLY A 208 -10.33 -18.23 -13.63
C GLY A 208 -11.76 -17.89 -14.02
N ALA A 209 -12.24 -16.72 -13.62
CA ALA A 209 -13.59 -16.24 -13.88
C ALA A 209 -13.82 -15.87 -15.36
N LYS A 210 -15.09 -15.80 -15.78
CA LYS A 210 -15.46 -15.37 -17.14
C LYS A 210 -15.33 -13.86 -17.33
N THR A 211 -14.91 -13.45 -18.52
CA THR A 211 -14.82 -12.04 -18.92
C THR A 211 -16.22 -11.42 -19.08
N GLY A 212 -16.46 -10.31 -18.40
CA GLY A 212 -17.66 -9.47 -18.52
C GLY A 212 -17.30 -8.06 -19.04
N ARG A 213 -18.27 -7.13 -19.05
CA ARG A 213 -18.08 -5.72 -19.45
C ARG A 213 -17.65 -4.82 -18.30
N ASP A 214 -17.49 -5.34 -17.11
CA ASP A 214 -17.02 -4.61 -15.94
C ASP A 214 -15.56 -4.14 -16.12
N GLY A 215 -15.28 -2.94 -15.64
CA GLY A 215 -13.95 -2.34 -15.68
C GLY A 215 -13.46 -1.89 -17.05
N VAL A 216 -14.26 -1.97 -18.13
CA VAL A 216 -13.83 -1.49 -19.46
C VAL A 216 -13.51 0.01 -19.40
N GLY A 217 -12.22 0.36 -19.59
CA GLY A 217 -11.71 1.72 -19.47
C GLY A 217 -11.33 2.14 -18.05
N GLY A 218 -11.30 1.23 -17.09
CA GLY A 218 -10.94 1.49 -15.69
C GLY A 218 -9.56 2.10 -15.53
N ALA A 219 -8.54 1.54 -16.15
CA ALA A 219 -7.16 2.06 -16.11
C ALA A 219 -7.05 3.50 -16.66
N THR A 220 -7.79 3.83 -17.71
CA THR A 220 -7.86 5.20 -18.25
C THR A 220 -8.57 6.14 -17.26
N MET A 221 -9.66 5.68 -16.64
CA MET A 221 -10.37 6.42 -15.59
C MET A 221 -9.48 6.72 -14.38
N ALA A 222 -8.66 5.76 -13.94
CA ALA A 222 -7.72 5.92 -12.83
C ALA A 222 -6.62 6.97 -13.07
N SER A 223 -6.48 7.45 -14.32
CA SER A 223 -5.55 8.51 -14.73
C SER A 223 -6.23 9.85 -15.00
N ALA A 224 -7.47 10.04 -14.56
CA ALA A 224 -8.25 11.28 -14.74
C ALA A 224 -8.57 11.95 -13.40
N GLU A 225 -8.74 13.28 -13.41
CA GLU A 225 -9.23 14.01 -12.24
C GLU A 225 -10.73 13.72 -11.96
N PHE A 226 -11.14 13.88 -10.71
CA PHE A 226 -12.53 13.77 -10.31
C PHE A 226 -13.32 15.02 -10.69
N ASP A 227 -14.50 14.84 -11.25
CA ASP A 227 -15.47 15.87 -11.60
C ASP A 227 -16.92 15.43 -11.29
N ASP A 228 -17.88 16.28 -11.56
CA ASP A 228 -19.31 16.00 -11.31
C ASP A 228 -19.86 14.80 -12.10
N SER A 229 -19.17 14.34 -13.17
CA SER A 229 -19.59 13.19 -14.00
C SER A 229 -19.11 11.85 -13.43
N ILE A 230 -18.43 11.84 -12.29
CA ILE A 230 -17.78 10.63 -11.75
C ILE A 230 -18.79 9.49 -11.48
N GLU A 231 -20.04 9.82 -11.08
CA GLU A 231 -21.08 8.82 -10.83
C GLU A 231 -21.57 8.14 -12.13
N GLU A 232 -21.44 8.80 -13.28
CA GLU A 232 -21.73 8.21 -14.59
C GLU A 232 -20.72 7.15 -15.00
N LYS A 233 -19.54 7.14 -14.36
CA LYS A 233 -18.45 6.17 -14.58
C LYS A 233 -18.61 4.87 -13.79
N ARG A 234 -19.73 4.69 -13.06
CA ARG A 234 -20.01 3.48 -12.28
C ARG A 234 -19.82 2.16 -13.05
N PRO A 235 -20.17 2.04 -14.35
CA PRO A 235 -19.93 0.82 -15.12
C PRO A 235 -18.42 0.48 -15.33
N THR A 236 -17.51 1.42 -15.08
CA THR A 236 -16.07 1.20 -15.17
C THR A 236 -15.47 0.59 -13.89
N VAL A 237 -16.26 0.44 -12.81
CA VAL A 237 -15.82 -0.19 -11.57
C VAL A 237 -15.93 -1.71 -11.71
N GLN A 238 -14.90 -2.39 -11.27
CA GLN A 238 -14.84 -3.85 -11.24
C GLN A 238 -15.76 -4.42 -10.15
N VAL A 239 -16.18 -5.67 -10.32
CA VAL A 239 -16.94 -6.45 -9.33
C VAL A 239 -16.09 -7.65 -8.91
N GLY A 240 -15.84 -7.80 -7.60
CA GLY A 240 -15.02 -8.88 -7.06
C GLY A 240 -15.82 -10.05 -6.53
N ASP A 241 -15.29 -11.27 -6.71
CA ASP A 241 -15.78 -12.52 -6.13
C ASP A 241 -14.65 -13.21 -5.35
N PRO A 242 -14.53 -12.94 -4.04
CA PRO A 242 -13.44 -13.49 -3.22
C PRO A 242 -13.46 -15.02 -3.12
N PHE A 243 -14.62 -15.67 -3.29
CA PHE A 243 -14.69 -17.13 -3.29
C PHE A 243 -14.04 -17.69 -4.56
N THR A 244 -14.36 -17.14 -5.72
CA THR A 244 -13.72 -17.51 -6.99
C THR A 244 -12.21 -17.25 -6.94
N GLU A 245 -11.78 -16.13 -6.34
CA GLU A 245 -10.35 -15.85 -6.20
C GLU A 245 -9.65 -16.82 -5.24
N LYS A 246 -10.32 -17.24 -4.17
CA LYS A 246 -9.81 -18.31 -3.30
C LYS A 246 -9.58 -19.61 -4.06
N CYS A 247 -10.54 -20.02 -4.88
CA CYS A 247 -10.39 -21.18 -5.74
C CYS A 247 -9.23 -21.01 -6.74
N LEU A 248 -9.09 -19.81 -7.31
CA LEU A 248 -8.02 -19.47 -8.25
C LEU A 248 -6.63 -19.55 -7.59
N LEU A 249 -6.48 -19.01 -6.37
CA LEU A 249 -5.27 -19.15 -5.57
C LEU A 249 -4.88 -20.63 -5.40
N GLU A 250 -5.82 -21.46 -4.95
CA GLU A 250 -5.53 -22.87 -4.69
C GLU A 250 -5.19 -23.63 -5.97
N ALA A 251 -5.89 -23.36 -7.07
CA ALA A 251 -5.60 -23.97 -8.37
C ALA A 251 -4.22 -23.53 -8.90
N CYS A 252 -3.89 -22.25 -8.82
CA CYS A 252 -2.58 -21.74 -9.25
C CYS A 252 -1.44 -22.33 -8.41
N LEU A 253 -1.54 -22.32 -7.08
CA LEU A 253 -0.50 -22.88 -6.23
C LEU A 253 -0.37 -24.41 -6.39
N GLU A 254 -1.46 -25.15 -6.64
CA GLU A 254 -1.41 -26.58 -6.95
C GLU A 254 -0.68 -26.81 -8.29
N LEU A 255 -1.01 -26.05 -9.33
CA LEU A 255 -0.34 -26.16 -10.63
C LEU A 255 1.14 -25.80 -10.54
N MET A 256 1.51 -24.80 -9.78
CA MET A 256 2.88 -24.35 -9.56
C MET A 256 3.76 -25.39 -8.81
N GLN A 257 3.17 -26.39 -8.16
CA GLN A 257 3.95 -27.52 -7.63
C GLN A 257 4.39 -28.50 -8.72
N THR A 258 3.83 -28.39 -9.93
CA THR A 258 4.22 -29.16 -11.10
C THR A 258 5.27 -28.39 -11.92
N ASP A 259 5.78 -28.99 -12.99
CA ASP A 259 6.66 -28.33 -13.96
C ASP A 259 5.90 -27.75 -15.17
N SER A 260 4.60 -27.50 -15.03
CA SER A 260 3.69 -27.14 -16.15
C SER A 260 3.82 -25.68 -16.58
N VAL A 261 4.08 -24.76 -15.65
CA VAL A 261 4.05 -23.30 -15.87
C VAL A 261 5.36 -22.82 -16.45
N ILE A 262 5.28 -22.11 -17.59
CA ILE A 262 6.41 -21.38 -18.19
C ILE A 262 6.43 -19.95 -17.66
N SER A 263 5.29 -19.25 -17.72
CA SER A 263 5.12 -17.90 -17.18
C SER A 263 3.66 -17.67 -16.81
N ILE A 264 3.43 -16.71 -15.92
CA ILE A 264 2.12 -16.37 -15.42
C ILE A 264 2.02 -14.87 -15.15
N GLN A 265 0.85 -14.30 -15.41
CA GLN A 265 0.51 -12.91 -15.14
C GLN A 265 -0.94 -12.83 -14.67
N ASP A 266 -1.24 -11.95 -13.70
CA ASP A 266 -2.61 -11.64 -13.37
C ASP A 266 -3.27 -10.75 -14.43
N MET A 267 -4.58 -10.69 -14.48
CA MET A 267 -5.35 -9.76 -15.31
C MET A 267 -5.90 -8.64 -14.43
N GLY A 268 -5.03 -7.70 -14.04
CA GLY A 268 -5.38 -6.49 -13.31
C GLY A 268 -5.83 -5.36 -14.23
N ALA A 269 -5.18 -4.20 -14.11
CA ALA A 269 -5.44 -3.04 -14.96
C ALA A 269 -5.30 -3.37 -16.45
N ALA A 270 -6.24 -2.87 -17.28
CA ALA A 270 -6.33 -3.18 -18.71
C ALA A 270 -6.45 -4.68 -19.06
N GLY A 271 -6.70 -5.54 -18.10
CA GLY A 271 -7.08 -6.94 -18.25
C GLY A 271 -6.17 -7.75 -19.18
N LEU A 272 -6.77 -8.40 -20.20
CA LEU A 272 -6.07 -9.27 -21.14
C LEU A 272 -5.00 -8.53 -21.98
N THR A 273 -5.17 -7.22 -22.20
CA THR A 273 -4.20 -6.41 -22.94
C THR A 273 -2.87 -6.32 -22.21
N CYS A 274 -2.89 -5.85 -20.96
CA CYS A 274 -1.67 -5.63 -20.18
C CYS A 274 -0.95 -6.94 -19.92
N SER A 275 -1.68 -7.97 -19.45
CA SER A 275 -1.11 -9.29 -19.15
C SER A 275 -0.39 -9.90 -20.36
N ALA A 276 -1.03 -9.90 -21.55
CA ALA A 276 -0.44 -10.48 -22.74
C ALA A 276 0.78 -9.67 -23.25
N VAL A 277 0.69 -8.33 -23.22
CA VAL A 277 1.79 -7.45 -23.66
C VAL A 277 3.00 -7.60 -22.75
N GLU A 278 2.81 -7.60 -21.44
CA GLU A 278 3.92 -7.75 -20.48
C GLU A 278 4.61 -9.10 -20.60
N MET A 279 3.83 -10.19 -20.72
CA MET A 279 4.40 -11.53 -20.90
C MET A 279 5.22 -11.62 -22.17
N GLY A 280 4.71 -11.08 -23.29
CA GLY A 280 5.39 -11.09 -24.57
C GLY A 280 6.64 -10.21 -24.59
N ASP A 281 6.54 -8.98 -24.11
CA ASP A 281 7.64 -8.01 -24.10
C ASP A 281 8.82 -8.49 -23.26
N LYS A 282 8.56 -8.92 -22.00
CA LYS A 282 9.59 -9.49 -21.13
C LYS A 282 10.22 -10.76 -21.69
N GLY A 283 9.46 -11.56 -22.42
CA GLY A 283 9.94 -12.78 -23.07
C GLY A 283 10.63 -12.55 -24.44
N GLY A 284 10.54 -11.34 -25.00
CA GLY A 284 11.03 -11.03 -26.36
C GLY A 284 10.28 -11.80 -27.45
N LEU A 285 8.99 -12.08 -27.24
CA LEU A 285 8.11 -12.86 -28.13
C LEU A 285 6.87 -12.05 -28.48
N GLY A 286 6.28 -12.34 -29.64
CA GLY A 286 4.92 -11.88 -29.91
C GLY A 286 3.87 -12.79 -29.30
N ILE A 287 2.66 -12.26 -29.20
CA ILE A 287 1.48 -12.97 -28.70
C ILE A 287 0.36 -12.90 -29.75
N LYS A 288 -0.21 -14.06 -30.07
CA LYS A 288 -1.40 -14.18 -30.91
C LYS A 288 -2.56 -14.65 -30.04
N LEU A 289 -3.66 -13.91 -30.03
CA LEU A 289 -4.88 -14.26 -29.31
C LEU A 289 -6.04 -14.48 -30.29
N VAL A 290 -6.88 -15.48 -29.98
CA VAL A 290 -8.13 -15.79 -30.68
C VAL A 290 -9.26 -15.62 -29.68
N LEU A 291 -9.92 -14.46 -29.73
CA LEU A 291 -10.88 -14.03 -28.71
C LEU A 291 -12.17 -14.85 -28.69
N ASP A 292 -12.47 -15.59 -29.79
CA ASP A 292 -13.58 -16.54 -29.84
C ASP A 292 -13.45 -17.67 -28.79
N ALA A 293 -12.24 -17.92 -28.30
CA ALA A 293 -11.95 -18.91 -27.27
C ALA A 293 -11.99 -18.35 -25.83
N VAL A 294 -12.08 -17.04 -25.65
CA VAL A 294 -12.14 -16.41 -24.32
C VAL A 294 -13.47 -16.71 -23.65
N PRO A 295 -13.49 -17.27 -22.43
CA PRO A 295 -14.73 -17.48 -21.67
C PRO A 295 -15.43 -16.15 -21.39
N GLN A 296 -16.69 -16.04 -21.77
CA GLN A 296 -17.48 -14.82 -21.64
C GLN A 296 -18.67 -15.03 -20.69
N ARG A 297 -18.90 -14.08 -19.81
CA ARG A 297 -20.10 -14.02 -18.95
C ARG A 297 -21.29 -13.44 -19.70
N GLU A 298 -21.03 -12.58 -20.68
CA GLU A 298 -22.04 -11.87 -21.45
C GLU A 298 -21.95 -12.24 -22.94
N THR A 299 -23.09 -12.13 -23.63
CA THR A 299 -23.14 -12.47 -25.06
C THR A 299 -22.73 -11.30 -25.94
N ALA A 300 -22.19 -11.62 -27.12
CA ALA A 300 -21.84 -10.66 -28.16
C ALA A 300 -20.87 -9.55 -27.71
N MET A 301 -19.89 -9.89 -26.88
CA MET A 301 -18.81 -8.98 -26.55
C MET A 301 -17.93 -8.71 -27.78
N THR A 302 -17.55 -7.45 -27.94
CA THR A 302 -16.62 -7.02 -29.01
C THR A 302 -15.17 -7.32 -28.65
N ALA A 303 -14.27 -7.30 -29.63
CA ALA A 303 -12.83 -7.43 -29.37
C ALA A 303 -12.34 -6.32 -28.43
N TYR A 304 -12.81 -5.08 -28.61
CA TYR A 304 -12.50 -3.95 -27.73
C TYR A 304 -12.90 -4.24 -26.26
N GLU A 305 -14.12 -4.69 -26.02
CA GLU A 305 -14.61 -4.99 -24.67
C GLU A 305 -13.83 -6.15 -24.03
N MET A 306 -13.52 -7.21 -24.77
CA MET A 306 -12.77 -8.36 -24.24
C MET A 306 -11.31 -8.03 -23.92
N MET A 307 -10.66 -7.21 -24.74
CA MET A 307 -9.27 -6.81 -24.52
C MET A 307 -9.09 -5.85 -23.35
N LEU A 308 -10.09 -5.01 -23.09
CA LEU A 308 -10.04 -3.92 -22.09
C LEU A 308 -10.89 -4.16 -20.86
N SER A 309 -11.58 -5.29 -20.78
CA SER A 309 -12.31 -5.69 -19.57
C SER A 309 -11.34 -5.91 -18.42
N GLU A 310 -11.66 -5.39 -17.25
CA GLU A 310 -10.93 -5.59 -16.00
C GLU A 310 -11.70 -6.48 -15.03
N SER A 311 -12.53 -7.41 -15.56
CA SER A 311 -13.16 -8.45 -14.73
C SER A 311 -12.10 -9.13 -13.88
N GLN A 312 -12.41 -9.27 -12.59
CA GLN A 312 -11.47 -9.78 -11.60
C GLN A 312 -11.32 -11.31 -11.67
N GLU A 313 -10.49 -11.87 -10.82
CA GLU A 313 -10.30 -13.31 -10.61
C GLU A 313 -9.87 -14.05 -11.89
N ARG A 314 -8.99 -13.42 -12.70
CA ARG A 314 -8.47 -13.97 -13.96
C ARG A 314 -6.96 -13.96 -14.00
N MET A 315 -6.38 -14.99 -14.62
CA MET A 315 -4.94 -15.12 -14.85
C MET A 315 -4.69 -15.46 -16.31
N LEU A 316 -3.54 -15.01 -16.82
CA LEU A 316 -3.00 -15.44 -18.11
C LEU A 316 -1.71 -16.23 -17.87
N MET A 317 -1.55 -17.36 -18.56
CA MET A 317 -0.43 -18.27 -18.35
C MET A 317 0.12 -18.79 -19.67
N VAL A 318 1.43 -18.99 -19.74
CA VAL A 318 2.04 -19.79 -20.80
C VAL A 318 2.42 -21.14 -20.22
N LEU A 319 1.93 -22.21 -20.83
CA LEU A 319 2.12 -23.58 -20.35
C LEU A 319 3.00 -24.39 -21.31
N LYS A 320 3.59 -25.47 -20.78
CA LYS A 320 4.18 -26.53 -21.61
C LYS A 320 3.05 -27.30 -22.31
N PRO A 321 3.08 -27.47 -23.65
CA PRO A 321 1.99 -28.10 -24.41
C PRO A 321 1.61 -29.50 -23.90
N GLU A 322 2.60 -30.29 -23.50
CA GLU A 322 2.41 -31.66 -23.00
C GLU A 322 1.74 -31.72 -21.60
N LYS A 323 1.63 -30.58 -20.94
CA LYS A 323 1.05 -30.47 -19.60
C LYS A 323 -0.38 -29.92 -19.59
N GLU A 324 -0.98 -29.65 -20.76
CA GLU A 324 -2.33 -29.09 -20.87
C GLU A 324 -3.37 -29.91 -20.11
N ALA A 325 -3.37 -31.24 -20.29
CA ALA A 325 -4.35 -32.12 -19.65
C ALA A 325 -4.26 -32.11 -18.11
N GLU A 326 -3.03 -32.05 -17.57
CA GLU A 326 -2.77 -31.94 -16.14
C GLU A 326 -3.27 -30.60 -15.58
N ALA A 327 -2.93 -29.49 -16.24
CA ALA A 327 -3.36 -28.16 -15.86
C ALA A 327 -4.89 -28.01 -15.92
N ARG A 328 -5.51 -28.45 -17.00
CA ARG A 328 -6.97 -28.44 -17.17
C ARG A 328 -7.68 -29.21 -16.04
N ALA A 329 -7.21 -30.40 -15.68
CA ALA A 329 -7.80 -31.21 -14.62
C ALA A 329 -7.73 -30.51 -13.24
N ILE A 330 -6.66 -29.77 -12.98
CA ILE A 330 -6.55 -28.98 -11.74
C ILE A 330 -7.60 -27.86 -11.70
N PHE A 331 -7.75 -27.08 -12.78
CA PHE A 331 -8.72 -25.97 -12.83
C PHE A 331 -10.17 -26.49 -12.82
N GLU A 332 -10.47 -27.57 -13.51
CA GLU A 332 -11.79 -28.25 -13.46
C GLU A 332 -12.12 -28.75 -12.03
N LYS A 333 -11.13 -29.27 -11.29
CA LYS A 333 -11.29 -29.66 -9.88
C LYS A 333 -11.76 -28.50 -9.00
N TRP A 334 -11.27 -27.28 -9.29
CA TRP A 334 -11.60 -26.06 -8.54
C TRP A 334 -12.79 -25.28 -9.12
N ASP A 335 -13.52 -25.87 -10.09
CA ASP A 335 -14.68 -25.28 -10.79
C ASP A 335 -14.35 -23.92 -11.48
N LEU A 336 -13.17 -23.83 -12.10
CA LEU A 336 -12.68 -22.67 -12.80
C LEU A 336 -12.58 -22.89 -14.30
N ASP A 337 -12.79 -21.81 -15.09
CA ASP A 337 -12.59 -21.86 -16.53
C ASP A 337 -11.10 -22.05 -16.86
N PHE A 338 -10.85 -22.85 -17.89
CA PHE A 338 -9.53 -23.10 -18.50
C PHE A 338 -9.68 -23.10 -20.01
N ALA A 339 -9.10 -22.12 -20.69
CA ALA A 339 -9.20 -22.00 -22.15
C ALA A 339 -7.85 -21.65 -22.78
N ILE A 340 -7.44 -22.39 -23.83
CA ILE A 340 -6.35 -21.95 -24.67
C ILE A 340 -6.89 -20.83 -25.56
N VAL A 341 -6.40 -19.61 -25.37
CA VAL A 341 -6.87 -18.41 -26.05
C VAL A 341 -5.86 -17.90 -27.10
N GLY A 342 -4.71 -18.56 -27.21
CA GLY A 342 -3.68 -18.14 -28.16
C GLY A 342 -2.38 -18.93 -28.06
N GLU A 343 -1.37 -18.36 -28.65
CA GLU A 343 -0.02 -18.92 -28.69
C GLU A 343 1.05 -17.83 -28.72
N THR A 344 2.24 -18.14 -28.22
CA THR A 344 3.43 -17.32 -28.40
C THR A 344 3.96 -17.47 -29.85
N ILE A 345 4.40 -16.37 -30.46
CA ILE A 345 4.93 -16.35 -31.83
C ILE A 345 6.33 -15.71 -31.86
N ALA A 346 7.11 -16.04 -32.90
CA ALA A 346 8.48 -15.54 -33.02
C ALA A 346 8.56 -14.08 -33.48
N GLU A 347 7.55 -13.63 -34.23
CA GLU A 347 7.48 -12.26 -34.72
C GLU A 347 7.11 -11.29 -33.58
N ASP A 348 7.71 -10.10 -33.55
CA ASP A 348 7.32 -9.00 -32.65
C ASP A 348 5.94 -8.46 -33.05
N ARG A 349 4.89 -9.21 -32.73
CA ARG A 349 3.50 -8.88 -33.07
C ARG A 349 2.55 -9.17 -31.90
N PHE A 350 1.65 -8.25 -31.66
CA PHE A 350 0.44 -8.46 -30.86
C PHE A 350 -0.73 -8.61 -31.81
N LEU A 351 -1.10 -9.86 -32.10
CA LEU A 351 -2.09 -10.23 -33.14
C LEU A 351 -3.39 -10.69 -32.47
N ILE A 352 -4.45 -9.93 -32.63
CA ILE A 352 -5.77 -10.20 -32.06
C ILE A 352 -6.75 -10.59 -33.16
N ILE A 353 -7.35 -11.77 -33.04
CA ILE A 353 -8.33 -12.31 -33.98
C ILE A 353 -9.67 -12.49 -33.26
N HIS A 354 -10.76 -12.04 -33.89
CA HIS A 354 -12.13 -12.25 -33.44
C HIS A 354 -13.08 -12.42 -34.63
N GLY A 355 -13.90 -13.47 -34.63
CA GLY A 355 -14.82 -13.76 -35.71
C GLY A 355 -14.12 -13.99 -37.08
N ASN A 356 -12.94 -14.59 -37.05
CA ASN A 356 -12.04 -14.78 -38.22
C ASN A 356 -11.52 -13.47 -38.85
N GLU A 357 -11.62 -12.35 -38.18
CA GLU A 357 -11.09 -11.04 -38.59
C GLU A 357 -9.93 -10.64 -37.69
N VAL A 358 -8.92 -9.99 -38.26
CA VAL A 358 -7.86 -9.34 -37.47
C VAL A 358 -8.39 -8.04 -36.91
N LYS A 359 -8.44 -7.92 -35.60
CA LYS A 359 -8.92 -6.75 -34.85
C LYS A 359 -7.77 -5.85 -34.40
N ALA A 360 -6.60 -6.43 -34.15
CA ALA A 360 -5.37 -5.69 -33.90
C ALA A 360 -4.16 -6.44 -34.47
N ASP A 361 -3.22 -5.66 -35.01
CA ASP A 361 -1.93 -6.14 -35.49
C ASP A 361 -0.88 -5.07 -35.23
N LEU A 362 -0.22 -5.17 -34.07
CA LEU A 362 0.64 -4.15 -33.51
C LEU A 362 2.05 -4.72 -33.25
N PRO A 363 3.11 -3.91 -33.35
CA PRO A 363 4.43 -4.33 -32.85
C PRO A 363 4.38 -4.38 -31.32
N LEU A 364 4.45 -5.60 -30.75
CA LEU A 364 4.24 -5.84 -29.32
C LEU A 364 5.21 -5.05 -28.45
N SER A 365 6.50 -5.09 -28.76
CA SER A 365 7.54 -4.39 -28.01
C SER A 365 7.35 -2.88 -27.98
N LYS A 366 6.64 -2.29 -28.95
CA LYS A 366 6.38 -0.86 -29.02
C LYS A 366 5.25 -0.41 -28.11
N LEU A 367 4.38 -1.30 -27.69
CA LEU A 367 3.29 -0.98 -26.76
C LEU A 367 3.83 -0.58 -25.39
N SER A 368 4.92 -1.22 -24.92
CA SER A 368 5.58 -0.87 -23.66
C SER A 368 6.77 0.09 -23.87
N SER A 369 7.71 -0.26 -24.75
CA SER A 369 8.97 0.48 -24.90
C SER A 369 8.84 1.86 -25.54
N SER A 370 7.75 2.09 -26.30
CA SER A 370 7.49 3.38 -26.95
C SER A 370 6.43 4.23 -26.22
N ALA A 371 5.98 3.82 -25.04
CA ALA A 371 5.16 4.67 -24.21
C ALA A 371 5.88 6.00 -23.94
N PRO A 372 5.18 7.15 -23.94
CA PRO A 372 5.79 8.43 -23.61
C PRO A 372 6.47 8.39 -22.26
N GLU A 373 7.62 9.06 -22.13
CA GLU A 373 8.27 9.31 -20.86
C GLU A 373 8.50 10.81 -20.77
N TYR A 374 7.78 11.49 -19.89
CA TYR A 374 7.81 12.93 -19.76
C TYR A 374 8.82 13.38 -18.71
N ASP A 375 9.68 14.35 -19.10
CA ASP A 375 10.44 15.15 -18.16
C ASP A 375 9.60 16.38 -17.79
N ARG A 376 8.67 16.19 -16.84
CA ARG A 376 7.74 17.24 -16.42
C ARG A 376 8.49 18.39 -15.76
N PRO A 377 8.18 19.65 -16.09
CA PRO A 377 8.73 20.78 -15.35
C PRO A 377 8.26 20.74 -13.89
N TRP A 378 9.16 21.09 -12.99
CA TRP A 378 8.83 21.12 -11.57
C TRP A 378 9.52 22.29 -10.86
N VAL A 379 8.95 22.69 -9.72
CA VAL A 379 9.51 23.71 -8.83
C VAL A 379 9.60 23.15 -7.41
N PRO A 380 10.67 23.45 -6.67
CA PRO A 380 10.79 23.01 -5.27
C PRO A 380 9.64 23.56 -4.43
N THR A 381 9.16 22.78 -3.46
CA THR A 381 8.21 23.26 -2.47
C THR A 381 8.84 24.40 -1.68
N PRO A 382 8.17 25.57 -1.58
CA PRO A 382 8.68 26.68 -0.80
C PRO A 382 8.87 26.31 0.68
N ALA A 383 9.87 26.90 1.35
CA ALA A 383 10.04 26.72 2.79
C ALA A 383 8.74 27.03 3.55
N ALA A 384 8.39 26.17 4.50
CA ALA A 384 7.18 26.33 5.30
C ALA A 384 7.20 27.63 6.09
N ALA A 385 6.02 28.23 6.28
CA ALA A 385 5.89 29.39 7.16
C ALA A 385 6.29 29.01 8.60
N PRO A 386 6.92 29.92 9.36
CA PRO A 386 7.28 29.63 10.74
C PRO A 386 6.07 29.18 11.58
N MET A 387 6.28 28.21 12.46
CA MET A 387 5.24 27.75 13.39
C MET A 387 4.82 28.92 14.30
N PRO A 388 3.53 29.28 14.35
CA PRO A 388 3.05 30.28 15.31
C PRO A 388 3.09 29.71 16.73
N ALA A 389 3.14 30.60 17.74
CA ALA A 389 2.97 30.16 19.12
C ALA A 389 1.58 29.55 19.29
N LEU A 390 1.53 28.33 19.83
CA LEU A 390 0.26 27.68 20.12
C LEU A 390 -0.47 28.40 21.26
N PRO A 391 -1.82 28.46 21.22
CA PRO A 391 -2.60 28.89 22.36
C PRO A 391 -2.29 28.04 23.61
N ALA A 392 -2.35 28.66 24.78
CA ALA A 392 -2.13 27.94 26.05
C ALA A 392 -3.17 26.81 26.21
N ILE A 393 -2.71 25.62 26.48
CA ILE A 393 -3.56 24.45 26.72
C ILE A 393 -2.98 23.62 27.88
N ARG A 394 -3.83 23.04 28.70
CA ARG A 394 -3.41 22.11 29.76
C ARG A 394 -3.09 20.74 29.12
N PRO A 395 -2.09 20.00 29.65
CA PRO A 395 -1.68 18.70 29.06
C PRO A 395 -2.82 17.69 28.88
N ILE A 396 -3.68 17.50 29.86
CA ILE A 396 -4.84 16.59 29.73
C ILE A 396 -5.86 17.10 28.71
N ALA A 397 -6.03 18.41 28.58
CA ALA A 397 -6.93 18.97 27.57
C ALA A 397 -6.36 18.76 26.16
N ALA A 398 -5.03 18.86 25.98
CA ALA A 398 -4.33 18.55 24.74
C ALA A 398 -4.48 17.06 24.37
N LEU A 399 -4.26 16.16 25.32
CA LEU A 399 -4.48 14.72 25.12
C LEU A 399 -5.93 14.41 24.73
N ARG A 400 -6.92 15.03 25.39
CA ARG A 400 -8.34 14.85 25.02
C ARG A 400 -8.65 15.31 23.60
N ALA A 401 -8.03 16.37 23.13
CA ALA A 401 -8.21 16.86 21.77
C ALA A 401 -7.73 15.81 20.74
N LEU A 402 -6.58 15.16 21.02
CA LEU A 402 -6.04 14.11 20.15
C LEU A 402 -6.90 12.85 20.18
N ILE A 403 -7.09 12.23 21.36
CA ILE A 403 -7.82 10.97 21.50
C ILE A 403 -9.31 11.08 21.18
N GLY A 404 -9.85 12.30 21.16
CA GLY A 404 -11.21 12.61 20.73
C GLY A 404 -11.35 12.90 19.23
N SER A 405 -10.23 12.98 18.50
CA SER A 405 -10.24 13.12 17.03
C SER A 405 -10.35 11.75 16.35
N PRO A 406 -11.14 11.61 15.30
CA PRO A 406 -11.26 10.33 14.57
C PRO A 406 -9.94 9.85 13.96
N SER A 407 -8.99 10.75 13.67
CA SER A 407 -7.64 10.38 13.20
C SER A 407 -6.83 9.64 14.25
N HIS A 408 -6.97 10.00 15.52
CA HIS A 408 -6.18 9.46 16.63
C HIS A 408 -7.00 8.64 17.64
N ALA A 409 -8.31 8.51 17.45
CA ALA A 409 -9.17 7.65 18.24
C ALA A 409 -8.89 6.16 17.96
N HIS A 410 -9.33 5.31 18.86
CA HIS A 410 -9.23 3.85 18.71
C HIS A 410 -9.96 3.36 17.46
N LYS A 411 -9.34 2.49 16.68
CA LYS A 411 -9.83 2.02 15.37
C LYS A 411 -10.52 0.64 15.43
N ALA A 412 -10.98 0.19 16.60
CA ALA A 412 -11.62 -1.11 16.77
C ALA A 412 -12.76 -1.33 15.77
N TRP A 413 -13.61 -0.32 15.55
CA TRP A 413 -14.70 -0.41 14.59
C TRP A 413 -14.24 -0.82 13.18
N VAL A 414 -13.03 -0.43 12.79
CA VAL A 414 -12.45 -0.82 11.48
C VAL A 414 -11.98 -2.27 11.53
N TRP A 415 -10.99 -2.57 12.37
CA TRP A 415 -10.31 -3.86 12.31
C TRP A 415 -11.09 -5.02 12.97
N GLU A 416 -12.15 -4.77 13.75
CA GLU A 416 -13.06 -5.83 14.24
C GLU A 416 -13.94 -6.41 13.12
N GLN A 417 -14.09 -5.74 11.98
CA GLN A 417 -14.77 -6.25 10.80
C GLN A 417 -13.89 -7.17 9.95
N TYR A 418 -12.60 -7.16 10.19
CA TYR A 418 -11.61 -8.00 9.50
C TYR A 418 -11.32 -9.26 10.31
N ASP A 419 -11.16 -10.39 9.62
CA ASP A 419 -10.55 -11.54 10.27
C ASP A 419 -9.05 -11.27 10.44
N THR A 420 -8.65 -11.04 11.67
CA THR A 420 -7.27 -10.75 12.04
C THR A 420 -6.47 -12.01 12.40
N GLN A 421 -7.10 -13.19 12.40
CA GLN A 421 -6.51 -14.43 12.92
C GLN A 421 -6.70 -15.65 12.03
N VAL A 422 -7.28 -15.52 10.86
CA VAL A 422 -7.42 -16.64 9.93
C VAL A 422 -6.04 -17.26 9.64
N GLY A 423 -5.97 -18.59 9.59
CA GLY A 423 -4.70 -19.32 9.52
C GLY A 423 -4.00 -19.54 10.87
N ALA A 424 -4.43 -18.85 11.94
CA ALA A 424 -3.94 -18.97 13.33
C ALA A 424 -2.44 -18.65 13.52
N ASP A 425 -1.85 -17.90 12.61
CA ASP A 425 -0.44 -17.50 12.66
C ASP A 425 -0.21 -16.02 13.08
N THR A 426 -1.27 -15.24 13.29
CA THR A 426 -1.15 -13.87 13.80
C THR A 426 -0.73 -13.88 15.27
N VAL A 427 0.44 -13.31 15.55
CA VAL A 427 1.04 -13.26 16.91
C VAL A 427 0.78 -11.91 17.57
N ARG A 428 0.76 -10.83 16.77
CA ARG A 428 0.42 -9.49 17.21
C ARG A 428 -0.70 -8.94 16.34
N ARG A 429 -1.83 -8.69 16.96
CA ARG A 429 -3.06 -8.17 16.31
C ARG A 429 -2.95 -6.67 16.05
N PRO A 430 -3.82 -6.10 15.19
CA PRO A 430 -3.95 -4.66 15.02
C PRO A 430 -4.17 -3.91 16.35
N GLY A 431 -3.72 -2.67 16.43
CA GLY A 431 -3.95 -1.77 17.55
C GLY A 431 -2.71 -1.03 18.07
N LEU A 432 -1.52 -1.64 17.99
CA LEU A 432 -0.26 -1.05 18.43
C LEU A 432 0.89 -1.42 17.49
N GLY A 433 1.49 -0.43 16.82
CA GLY A 433 2.68 -0.60 15.97
C GLY A 433 2.52 -1.67 14.89
N ALA A 434 3.60 -2.36 14.54
CA ALA A 434 3.61 -3.36 13.47
C ALA A 434 2.77 -4.61 13.80
N GLY A 435 2.01 -5.13 12.80
CA GLY A 435 1.40 -6.45 12.87
C GLY A 435 2.45 -7.54 12.72
N VAL A 436 2.27 -8.69 13.38
CA VAL A 436 3.24 -9.79 13.35
C VAL A 436 2.55 -11.12 13.06
N VAL A 437 3.04 -11.83 12.04
CA VAL A 437 2.56 -13.14 11.63
C VAL A 437 3.70 -14.16 11.71
N ARG A 438 3.46 -15.27 12.36
CA ARG A 438 4.41 -16.37 12.45
C ARG A 438 4.58 -17.06 11.10
N VAL A 439 5.80 -17.42 10.74
CA VAL A 439 6.07 -18.30 9.60
C VAL A 439 5.75 -19.73 10.02
N HIS A 440 4.63 -20.26 9.52
CA HIS A 440 4.11 -21.56 9.93
C HIS A 440 5.15 -22.67 9.85
N GLY A 441 5.23 -23.51 10.90
CA GLY A 441 6.19 -24.62 10.96
C GLY A 441 7.65 -24.24 11.23
N SER A 442 7.93 -22.94 11.48
CA SER A 442 9.27 -22.44 11.82
C SER A 442 9.28 -21.67 13.14
N GLY A 443 10.46 -21.30 13.61
CA GLY A 443 10.63 -20.38 14.75
C GLY A 443 10.63 -18.91 14.37
N LYS A 444 10.37 -18.56 13.09
CA LYS A 444 10.41 -17.20 12.56
C LYS A 444 9.04 -16.51 12.58
N ALA A 445 9.05 -15.19 12.52
CA ALA A 445 7.88 -14.38 12.23
C ALA A 445 8.24 -13.23 11.30
N LEU A 446 7.22 -12.68 10.62
CA LEU A 446 7.31 -11.50 9.79
C LEU A 446 6.50 -10.36 10.43
N ALA A 447 7.08 -9.18 10.43
CA ALA A 447 6.43 -7.95 10.89
C ALA A 447 6.09 -7.06 9.70
N PHE A 448 4.93 -6.40 9.78
CA PHE A 448 4.40 -5.57 8.71
C PHE A 448 3.92 -4.23 9.27
N THR A 449 4.20 -3.14 8.55
CA THR A 449 3.74 -1.79 8.90
C THR A 449 3.46 -0.97 7.64
N SER A 450 2.63 0.07 7.77
CA SER A 450 2.43 1.07 6.71
C SER A 450 2.39 2.46 7.33
N ASP A 451 3.21 3.38 6.81
CA ASP A 451 3.47 4.65 7.47
C ASP A 451 3.57 5.82 6.47
N VAL A 452 2.99 6.95 6.84
CA VAL A 452 3.19 8.27 6.22
C VAL A 452 2.52 9.35 7.06
N THR A 453 3.14 10.54 7.16
CA THR A 453 2.50 11.75 7.70
C THR A 453 2.35 12.80 6.59
N PRO A 454 1.19 12.86 5.91
CA PRO A 454 1.01 13.71 4.72
C PRO A 454 1.22 15.20 4.97
N ARG A 455 0.96 15.71 6.19
CA ARG A 455 1.23 17.10 6.58
C ARG A 455 2.72 17.44 6.51
N TYR A 456 3.59 16.49 6.90
CA TYR A 456 5.03 16.66 6.79
C TYR A 456 5.45 16.74 5.32
N VAL A 457 4.93 15.83 4.50
CA VAL A 457 5.24 15.81 3.05
C VAL A 457 4.78 17.09 2.36
N LYS A 458 3.63 17.64 2.73
CA LYS A 458 3.14 18.93 2.22
C LYS A 458 4.07 20.10 2.58
N ALA A 459 4.54 20.14 3.82
CA ALA A 459 5.42 21.21 4.30
C ALA A 459 6.83 21.10 3.73
N ASN A 460 7.35 19.88 3.66
CA ASN A 460 8.68 19.57 3.19
C ASN A 460 8.72 18.15 2.61
N PRO A 461 8.52 17.99 1.30
CA PRO A 461 8.42 16.67 0.68
C PRO A 461 9.64 15.76 0.92
N TYR A 462 10.83 16.36 0.96
CA TYR A 462 12.06 15.63 1.21
C TYR A 462 12.14 15.08 2.64
N GLU A 463 11.91 15.91 3.66
CA GLU A 463 11.89 15.44 5.06
C GLU A 463 10.68 14.52 5.33
N GLY A 464 9.50 14.82 4.75
CA GLY A 464 8.33 13.96 4.87
C GLY A 464 8.51 12.59 4.21
N GLY A 465 9.22 12.52 3.09
CA GLY A 465 9.61 11.26 2.46
C GLY A 465 10.57 10.45 3.31
N LYS A 466 11.59 11.09 3.89
CA LYS A 466 12.50 10.44 4.86
C LYS A 466 11.75 9.92 6.07
N GLN A 467 10.82 10.74 6.61
CA GLN A 467 10.05 10.40 7.80
C GLN A 467 9.20 9.14 7.58
N ALA A 468 8.50 9.00 6.44
CA ALA A 468 7.69 7.82 6.16
C ALA A 468 8.50 6.52 6.21
N VAL A 469 9.71 6.52 5.63
CA VAL A 469 10.63 5.37 5.69
C VAL A 469 11.16 5.14 7.10
N ALA A 470 11.55 6.23 7.79
CA ALA A 470 12.09 6.16 9.15
C ALA A 470 11.05 5.64 10.16
N GLU A 471 9.79 6.04 10.03
CA GLU A 471 8.70 5.55 10.89
C GLU A 471 8.44 4.06 10.65
N ALA A 472 8.37 3.62 9.40
CA ALA A 472 8.27 2.20 9.07
C ALA A 472 9.44 1.40 9.67
N TYR A 473 10.65 1.91 9.56
CA TYR A 473 11.84 1.30 10.18
C TYR A 473 11.71 1.21 11.71
N ARG A 474 11.26 2.30 12.37
CA ARG A 474 11.06 2.32 13.83
C ARG A 474 9.99 1.33 14.29
N ASN A 475 8.85 1.26 13.61
CA ASN A 475 7.76 0.34 13.95
C ASN A 475 8.22 -1.12 13.89
N LEU A 476 9.00 -1.49 12.87
CA LEU A 476 9.58 -2.82 12.77
C LEU A 476 10.60 -3.10 13.89
N CYS A 477 11.48 -2.15 14.18
CA CYS A 477 12.44 -2.29 15.28
C CYS A 477 11.76 -2.37 16.65
N ALA A 478 10.66 -1.63 16.85
CA ALA A 478 9.90 -1.61 18.11
C ALA A 478 9.31 -2.98 18.48
N CYS A 479 9.01 -3.83 17.49
CA CYS A 479 8.58 -5.21 17.75
C CYS A 479 9.73 -6.24 17.70
N GLY A 480 10.99 -5.79 17.56
CA GLY A 480 12.19 -6.66 17.54
C GLY A 480 12.57 -7.17 16.16
N ALA A 481 11.83 -6.80 15.11
CA ALA A 481 12.11 -7.25 13.76
C ALA A 481 13.33 -6.53 13.15
N LEU A 482 14.10 -7.28 12.33
CA LEU A 482 15.09 -6.72 11.42
C LEU A 482 14.36 -6.19 10.20
N PRO A 483 14.35 -4.86 9.93
CA PRO A 483 13.80 -4.32 8.69
C PRO A 483 14.51 -4.93 7.48
N LEU A 484 13.76 -5.44 6.50
CA LEU A 484 14.30 -6.11 5.32
C LEU A 484 14.16 -5.28 4.05
N ALA A 485 12.95 -4.86 3.74
CA ALA A 485 12.65 -4.10 2.52
C ALA A 485 11.29 -3.39 2.62
N THR A 486 11.08 -2.45 1.68
CA THR A 486 9.86 -1.65 1.60
C THR A 486 9.15 -1.83 0.26
N THR A 487 7.88 -1.46 0.24
CA THR A 487 7.10 -1.12 -0.95
C THR A 487 6.60 0.31 -0.80
N ASP A 488 6.64 1.11 -1.86
CA ASP A 488 6.10 2.47 -1.85
C ASP A 488 4.75 2.54 -2.55
N ASN A 489 3.90 3.45 -2.10
CA ASN A 489 2.64 3.77 -2.76
C ASN A 489 2.48 5.29 -2.79
N LEU A 490 2.79 5.88 -3.95
CA LEU A 490 2.95 7.30 -4.12
C LEU A 490 1.66 7.94 -4.62
N ASN A 491 0.87 8.54 -3.73
CA ASN A 491 -0.39 9.21 -4.06
C ASN A 491 -0.20 10.73 -4.10
N PHE A 492 -0.35 11.33 -5.30
CA PHE A 492 -0.18 12.76 -5.53
C PHE A 492 -1.28 13.32 -6.43
N GLY A 493 -1.41 14.64 -6.48
CA GLY A 493 -2.29 15.36 -7.40
C GLY A 493 -1.81 15.29 -8.86
N ASN A 494 -2.23 16.27 -9.66
CA ASN A 494 -1.90 16.34 -11.09
C ASN A 494 -0.41 16.68 -11.34
N PRO A 495 0.38 15.77 -11.92
CA PRO A 495 1.81 15.96 -12.16
C PRO A 495 2.13 17.00 -13.25
N GLU A 496 1.13 17.48 -13.99
CA GLU A 496 1.29 18.57 -14.96
C GLU A 496 1.42 19.95 -14.30
N LYS A 497 1.08 20.04 -13.00
CA LYS A 497 1.30 21.22 -12.17
C LYS A 497 2.74 21.16 -11.60
N PRO A 498 3.62 22.16 -11.92
CA PRO A 498 5.01 22.10 -11.52
C PRO A 498 5.23 22.00 -9.99
N GLU A 499 4.35 22.58 -9.19
CA GLU A 499 4.38 22.49 -7.73
C GLU A 499 4.07 21.07 -7.23
N ILE A 500 3.13 20.37 -7.85
CA ILE A 500 2.78 18.98 -7.50
C ILE A 500 3.90 18.02 -7.94
N MET A 501 4.43 18.24 -9.14
CA MET A 501 5.58 17.48 -9.60
C MET A 501 6.79 17.69 -8.69
N GLY A 502 7.00 18.91 -8.16
CA GLY A 502 8.04 19.20 -7.17
C GLY A 502 7.85 18.49 -5.84
N GLN A 503 6.60 18.29 -5.40
CA GLN A 503 6.30 17.46 -4.21
C GLN A 503 6.67 15.98 -4.47
N LEU A 504 6.33 15.44 -5.63
CA LEU A 504 6.67 14.07 -6.00
C LEU A 504 8.19 13.86 -6.05
N VAL A 505 8.91 14.76 -6.72
CA VAL A 505 10.39 14.71 -6.83
C VAL A 505 11.05 14.77 -5.45
N GLY A 506 10.68 15.75 -4.62
CA GLY A 506 11.25 15.89 -3.29
C GLY A 506 10.96 14.69 -2.39
N ALA A 507 9.74 14.12 -2.45
CA ALA A 507 9.39 12.92 -1.69
C ALA A 507 10.22 11.70 -2.13
N ILE A 508 10.36 11.47 -3.45
CA ILE A 508 11.18 10.35 -3.98
C ILE A 508 12.65 10.51 -3.56
N GLU A 509 13.22 11.73 -3.61
CA GLU A 509 14.58 11.97 -3.16
C GLU A 509 14.77 11.65 -1.68
N GLY A 510 13.83 12.10 -0.82
CA GLY A 510 13.87 11.81 0.61
C GLY A 510 13.71 10.32 0.93
N ILE A 511 12.75 9.64 0.30
CA ILE A 511 12.55 8.18 0.40
C ILE A 511 13.82 7.44 0.00
N GLY A 512 14.41 7.81 -1.15
CA GLY A 512 15.63 7.18 -1.67
C GLY A 512 16.81 7.30 -0.70
N GLU A 513 17.02 8.48 -0.12
CA GLU A 513 18.08 8.68 0.88
C GLU A 513 17.86 7.85 2.13
N ALA A 514 16.63 7.83 2.65
CA ALA A 514 16.32 7.08 3.86
C ALA A 514 16.45 5.56 3.63
N CYS A 515 15.94 5.04 2.52
CA CYS A 515 16.10 3.63 2.16
C CYS A 515 17.56 3.21 2.02
N ALA A 516 18.39 4.05 1.39
CA ALA A 516 19.83 3.79 1.26
C ALA A 516 20.55 3.84 2.62
N ALA A 517 20.26 4.85 3.46
CA ALA A 517 20.89 5.01 4.76
C ALA A 517 20.52 3.92 5.77
N LEU A 518 19.32 3.35 5.65
CA LEU A 518 18.80 2.35 6.57
C LEU A 518 18.96 0.89 6.08
N ASP A 519 19.59 0.67 4.91
CA ASP A 519 19.66 -0.64 4.23
C ASP A 519 18.26 -1.29 4.05
N PHE A 520 17.28 -0.46 3.64
CA PHE A 520 15.87 -0.80 3.59
C PHE A 520 15.31 -0.56 2.18
N PRO A 521 15.75 -1.36 1.16
CA PRO A 521 15.49 -1.13 -0.25
C PRO A 521 14.00 -1.24 -0.61
N ILE A 522 13.61 -0.53 -1.68
CA ILE A 522 12.28 -0.61 -2.27
C ILE A 522 12.27 -1.75 -3.30
N VAL A 523 11.44 -2.77 -3.07
CA VAL A 523 11.39 -3.96 -3.94
C VAL A 523 10.12 -4.03 -4.80
N SER A 524 9.13 -3.22 -4.51
CA SER A 524 7.90 -3.07 -5.28
C SER A 524 7.27 -1.70 -5.02
N GLY A 525 6.26 -1.33 -5.76
CA GLY A 525 5.56 -0.08 -5.53
C GLY A 525 4.46 0.20 -6.55
N ASN A 526 3.76 1.31 -6.32
CA ASN A 526 2.72 1.84 -7.19
C ASN A 526 2.72 3.37 -7.16
N VAL A 527 2.33 4.01 -8.24
CA VAL A 527 2.14 5.46 -8.31
C VAL A 527 0.73 5.77 -8.77
N SER A 528 0.01 6.53 -7.94
CA SER A 528 -1.32 7.06 -8.23
C SER A 528 -1.25 8.58 -8.34
N LEU A 529 -1.49 9.10 -9.52
CA LEU A 529 -1.48 10.53 -9.82
C LEU A 529 -2.89 11.02 -10.19
N TYR A 530 -3.02 12.34 -10.38
CA TYR A 530 -4.32 12.98 -10.68
C TYR A 530 -5.36 12.84 -9.56
N ASN A 531 -4.92 12.60 -8.31
CA ASN A 531 -5.82 12.59 -7.16
C ASN A 531 -6.24 14.04 -6.82
N GLU A 532 -7.13 14.57 -7.62
CA GLU A 532 -7.67 15.93 -7.50
C GLU A 532 -9.18 15.92 -7.68
N THR A 533 -9.86 16.84 -7.00
CA THR A 533 -11.30 17.10 -7.14
C THR A 533 -11.49 18.57 -7.33
N ASP A 534 -12.16 18.98 -8.42
CA ASP A 534 -12.38 20.38 -8.78
C ASP A 534 -11.07 21.20 -8.80
N GLY A 535 -9.99 20.60 -9.33
CA GLY A 535 -8.67 21.22 -9.44
C GLY A 535 -7.91 21.38 -8.12
N LYS A 536 -8.41 20.79 -7.01
CA LYS A 536 -7.73 20.73 -5.71
C LYS A 536 -7.16 19.36 -5.47
N GLY A 537 -5.84 19.28 -5.30
CA GLY A 537 -5.14 18.05 -5.00
C GLY A 537 -5.29 17.61 -3.54
N ILE A 538 -5.17 16.30 -3.33
CA ILE A 538 -4.99 15.72 -2.00
C ILE A 538 -3.71 16.23 -1.33
N LEU A 539 -3.54 15.98 -0.04
CA LEU A 539 -2.19 16.02 0.56
C LEU A 539 -1.29 15.02 -0.16
N PRO A 540 -0.02 15.36 -0.43
CA PRO A 540 0.94 14.39 -0.96
C PRO A 540 1.10 13.24 0.04
N THR A 541 0.78 12.02 -0.39
CA THR A 541 0.66 10.85 0.49
C THR A 541 1.50 9.68 -0.05
N PRO A 542 2.84 9.74 0.06
CA PRO A 542 3.73 8.63 -0.29
C PRO A 542 3.78 7.62 0.86
N THR A 543 2.86 6.67 0.86
CA THR A 543 2.78 5.63 1.89
C THR A 543 3.90 4.60 1.70
N ILE A 544 4.56 4.22 2.78
CA ILE A 544 5.60 3.18 2.80
C ILE A 544 5.08 1.95 3.52
N GLY A 545 5.04 0.82 2.83
CA GLY A 545 4.81 -0.48 3.44
C GLY A 545 6.15 -1.12 3.82
N GLY A 546 6.35 -1.46 5.09
CA GLY A 546 7.59 -2.05 5.60
C GLY A 546 7.43 -3.51 5.96
N VAL A 547 8.45 -4.32 5.64
CA VAL A 547 8.53 -5.74 6.02
C VAL A 547 9.80 -6.00 6.80
N GLY A 548 9.66 -6.69 7.95
CA GLY A 548 10.78 -7.07 8.81
C GLY A 548 10.73 -8.53 9.23
N LEU A 549 11.90 -9.08 9.57
CA LEU A 549 12.08 -10.47 10.01
C LEU A 549 12.39 -10.55 11.51
N ILE A 550 11.65 -11.36 12.22
CA ILE A 550 11.97 -11.86 13.55
C ILE A 550 12.51 -13.28 13.36
N ALA A 551 13.82 -13.42 13.42
CA ALA A 551 14.50 -14.69 13.14
C ALA A 551 14.21 -15.77 14.18
N ASN A 552 13.90 -15.37 15.41
CA ASN A 552 13.45 -16.23 16.48
C ASN A 552 12.28 -15.57 17.19
N LEU A 553 11.12 -16.23 17.24
CA LEU A 553 9.92 -15.72 17.86
C LEU A 553 10.11 -15.33 19.35
N ASP A 554 11.08 -15.93 20.04
CA ASP A 554 11.44 -15.54 21.41
C ASP A 554 12.05 -14.12 21.51
N ASP A 555 12.46 -13.52 20.40
CA ASP A 555 12.97 -12.14 20.34
C ASP A 555 11.88 -11.11 20.03
N LEU A 556 10.64 -11.54 19.84
CA LEU A 556 9.49 -10.65 19.65
C LEU A 556 9.28 -9.75 20.87
N ILE A 557 9.19 -8.45 20.64
CA ILE A 557 8.82 -7.44 21.64
C ILE A 557 7.34 -7.11 21.45
N ALA A 558 6.46 -7.79 22.15
CA ALA A 558 5.00 -7.62 22.04
C ALA A 558 4.29 -7.45 23.39
N GLY A 559 5.06 -7.20 24.46
CA GLY A 559 4.52 -7.04 25.79
C GLY A 559 3.83 -5.67 26.01
N LEU A 560 3.11 -5.58 27.12
CA LEU A 560 2.52 -4.35 27.63
C LEU A 560 3.21 -3.94 28.94
N PRO A 561 3.14 -2.65 29.34
CA PRO A 561 3.65 -2.19 30.61
C PRO A 561 3.00 -2.94 31.79
N ALA A 562 3.78 -3.18 32.83
CA ALA A 562 3.32 -3.73 34.10
C ALA A 562 3.26 -2.64 35.19
N GLU A 563 2.53 -2.91 36.27
CA GLU A 563 2.44 -2.03 37.43
C GLU A 563 3.84 -1.74 38.02
N GLY A 564 4.21 -0.47 38.05
CA GLY A 564 5.50 0.00 38.58
C GLY A 564 6.62 0.07 37.56
N ASP A 565 6.39 -0.29 36.28
CA ASP A 565 7.38 -0.13 35.23
C ASP A 565 7.79 1.32 35.03
N VAL A 566 9.09 1.51 34.82
CA VAL A 566 9.67 2.82 34.52
C VAL A 566 9.41 3.14 33.03
N ALA A 567 8.97 4.35 32.75
CA ALA A 567 8.86 4.89 31.40
C ALA A 567 10.17 5.61 31.04
N LEU A 568 10.79 5.18 29.94
CA LEU A 568 12.02 5.76 29.40
C LEU A 568 11.79 6.23 27.96
N VAL A 569 12.39 7.34 27.58
CA VAL A 569 12.49 7.77 26.17
C VAL A 569 13.91 7.55 25.69
N LEU A 570 14.04 6.80 24.61
CA LEU A 570 15.25 6.69 23.80
C LEU A 570 15.20 7.76 22.72
N GLY A 571 16.27 8.52 22.56
CA GLY A 571 16.41 9.60 21.58
C GLY A 571 16.25 10.98 22.20
N GLU A 572 16.59 12.01 21.41
CA GLU A 572 16.58 13.41 21.83
C GLU A 572 15.18 14.01 21.68
N THR A 573 14.78 14.85 22.66
CA THR A 573 13.51 15.58 22.63
C THR A 573 13.81 17.09 22.52
N ALA A 574 13.57 17.67 21.34
CA ALA A 574 13.65 19.10 21.09
C ALA A 574 12.29 19.81 21.25
N GLY A 575 11.22 19.07 21.20
CA GLY A 575 9.85 19.58 21.34
C GLY A 575 9.29 20.17 20.04
N HIS A 576 9.56 19.55 18.89
CA HIS A 576 9.12 20.00 17.58
C HIS A 576 7.59 19.91 17.43
N LEU A 577 6.94 21.05 17.20
CA LEU A 577 5.48 21.15 17.07
C LEU A 577 5.03 21.57 15.65
N GLY A 578 5.94 21.80 14.72
CA GLY A 578 5.63 22.10 13.32
C GLY A 578 4.89 20.92 12.67
N GLN A 579 3.76 21.18 12.02
CA GLN A 579 2.89 20.18 11.40
C GLN A 579 2.39 19.08 12.34
N SER A 580 2.51 19.25 13.66
CA SER A 580 2.14 18.22 14.63
C SER A 580 0.64 17.93 14.66
N ALA A 581 0.28 16.72 15.07
CA ALA A 581 -1.10 16.31 15.30
C ALA A 581 -1.78 17.22 16.32
N LEU A 582 -1.10 17.60 17.41
CA LEU A 582 -1.67 18.52 18.39
C LEU A 582 -2.03 19.89 17.78
N ALA A 583 -1.16 20.45 16.95
CA ALA A 583 -1.41 21.75 16.32
C ALA A 583 -2.62 21.67 15.37
N ALA A 584 -2.69 20.61 14.58
CA ALA A 584 -3.79 20.38 13.64
C ALA A 584 -5.12 20.11 14.36
N GLU A 585 -5.16 19.14 15.26
CA GLU A 585 -6.41 18.65 15.87
C GLU A 585 -6.97 19.59 16.95
N ALA A 586 -6.09 20.18 17.78
CA ALA A 586 -6.57 21.05 18.87
C ALA A 586 -6.82 22.49 18.42
N PHE A 587 -6.13 22.97 17.38
CA PHE A 587 -6.14 24.37 17.01
C PHE A 587 -6.41 24.66 15.53
N GLY A 588 -6.49 23.64 14.67
CA GLY A 588 -6.63 23.80 13.23
C GLY A 588 -5.40 24.48 12.59
N ILE A 589 -4.22 24.33 13.20
CA ILE A 589 -2.97 24.97 12.73
C ILE A 589 -2.10 23.93 12.02
N GLU A 590 -1.96 24.09 10.71
CA GLU A 590 -1.04 23.33 9.88
C GLU A 590 0.06 24.28 9.39
N ALA A 591 1.05 24.51 10.21
CA ALA A 591 2.18 25.43 9.96
C ALA A 591 3.47 24.90 10.58
N GLY A 592 4.57 25.55 10.27
CA GLY A 592 5.91 25.08 10.60
C GLY A 592 6.42 24.06 9.62
N ASP A 593 7.70 23.74 9.71
CA ASP A 593 8.36 22.74 8.89
C ASP A 593 8.08 21.32 9.42
N ALA A 594 8.31 20.30 8.60
CA ALA A 594 8.37 18.92 9.05
C ALA A 594 9.52 18.73 10.06
N PRO A 595 9.41 17.78 11.00
CA PRO A 595 10.50 17.47 11.91
C PRO A 595 11.70 16.93 11.11
N PRO A 596 12.93 17.39 11.40
CA PRO A 596 14.13 16.88 10.72
C PRO A 596 14.38 15.42 11.08
N VAL A 597 14.81 14.62 10.10
CA VAL A 597 15.11 13.20 10.25
C VAL A 597 16.61 12.97 10.24
N ASP A 598 17.18 12.52 11.36
CA ASP A 598 18.56 12.05 11.47
C ASP A 598 18.62 10.53 11.24
N LEU A 599 18.90 10.13 10.00
CA LEU A 599 18.94 8.73 9.58
C LEU A 599 20.00 7.90 10.33
N ALA A 600 21.08 8.51 10.77
CA ALA A 600 22.12 7.83 11.56
C ALA A 600 21.61 7.55 12.98
N ALA A 601 20.85 8.47 13.55
CA ALA A 601 20.17 8.25 14.84
C ALA A 601 19.07 7.19 14.71
N GLU A 602 18.25 7.23 13.64
CA GLU A 602 17.22 6.21 13.36
C GLU A 602 17.82 4.80 13.34
N ARG A 603 18.88 4.58 12.58
CA ARG A 603 19.59 3.30 12.54
C ARG A 603 20.10 2.89 13.91
N ARG A 604 20.87 3.75 14.56
CA ARG A 604 21.52 3.45 15.86
C ARG A 604 20.49 3.13 16.95
N HIS A 605 19.39 3.87 16.98
CA HIS A 605 18.34 3.66 17.97
C HIS A 605 17.53 2.38 17.70
N GLY A 606 17.19 2.09 16.45
CA GLY A 606 16.52 0.84 16.07
C GLY A 606 17.38 -0.40 16.37
N GLU A 607 18.67 -0.35 16.06
CA GLU A 607 19.62 -1.41 16.43
C GLU A 607 19.71 -1.60 17.95
N PHE A 608 19.73 -0.50 18.72
CA PHE A 608 19.71 -0.54 20.18
C PHE A 608 18.45 -1.21 20.74
N ILE A 609 17.27 -0.87 20.22
CA ILE A 609 16.01 -1.52 20.63
C ILE A 609 16.07 -3.02 20.38
N ARG A 610 16.43 -3.44 19.18
CA ARG A 610 16.51 -4.87 18.82
C ARG A 610 17.53 -5.64 19.66
N ALA A 611 18.68 -5.04 19.94
CA ALA A 611 19.74 -5.68 20.72
C ALA A 611 19.36 -5.88 22.22
N ASN A 612 18.44 -5.07 22.73
CA ASN A 612 18.07 -5.09 24.14
C ASN A 612 16.62 -5.57 24.40
N GLY A 613 15.97 -6.21 23.43
CA GLY A 613 14.55 -6.59 23.45
C GLY A 613 14.09 -7.29 24.74
N LYS A 614 14.94 -8.17 25.30
CA LYS A 614 14.63 -8.94 26.52
C LYS A 614 14.64 -8.11 27.82
N LEU A 615 15.08 -6.87 27.76
CA LEU A 615 15.07 -5.96 28.92
C LEU A 615 13.80 -5.11 28.99
N PHE A 616 12.99 -5.08 27.94
CA PHE A 616 11.78 -4.30 27.84
C PHE A 616 10.55 -5.11 28.27
N SER A 617 9.60 -4.44 28.93
CA SER A 617 8.23 -4.93 29.11
C SER A 617 7.37 -4.53 27.89
N ALA A 618 7.58 -3.31 27.37
CA ALA A 618 6.93 -2.82 26.17
C ALA A 618 7.81 -1.80 25.45
N VAL A 619 7.62 -1.67 24.14
CA VAL A 619 8.24 -0.65 23.31
C VAL A 619 7.22 -0.17 22.27
N THR A 620 7.20 1.13 22.03
CA THR A 620 6.55 1.75 20.86
C THR A 620 7.44 2.87 20.32
N ASP A 621 7.33 3.18 19.04
CA ASP A 621 7.95 4.39 18.50
C ASP A 621 7.22 5.65 18.99
N LEU A 622 7.80 6.82 18.80
CA LEU A 622 7.15 8.11 19.01
C LEU A 622 6.93 8.79 17.66
N SER A 623 5.68 9.00 17.31
CA SER A 623 5.21 9.59 16.06
C SER A 623 4.12 10.65 16.35
N ASP A 624 2.99 10.62 15.65
CA ASP A 624 1.86 11.54 15.84
C ASP A 624 1.46 11.66 17.32
N GLY A 625 1.31 12.90 17.79
CA GLY A 625 0.94 13.19 19.21
C GLY A 625 2.05 12.98 20.24
N GLY A 626 3.23 12.54 19.81
CA GLY A 626 4.45 12.45 20.61
C GLY A 626 4.34 11.53 21.83
N LEU A 627 5.10 11.87 22.89
CA LEU A 627 5.24 11.05 24.10
C LEU A 627 3.90 10.86 24.83
N ALA A 628 3.05 11.89 24.89
CA ALA A 628 1.82 11.83 25.67
C ALA A 628 0.80 10.87 25.07
N LEU A 629 0.64 10.87 23.74
CA LEU A 629 -0.28 9.96 23.05
C LEU A 629 0.24 8.53 23.15
N ALA A 630 1.49 8.28 22.80
CA ALA A 630 2.10 6.93 22.85
C ALA A 630 2.06 6.32 24.27
N ALA A 631 2.31 7.13 25.31
CA ALA A 631 2.23 6.66 26.69
C ALA A 631 0.79 6.35 27.12
N PHE A 632 -0.18 7.16 26.67
CA PHE A 632 -1.60 6.88 26.89
C PHE A 632 -2.04 5.59 26.22
N GLU A 633 -1.69 5.36 24.97
CA GLU A 633 -2.07 4.15 24.21
C GLU A 633 -1.50 2.87 24.85
N LEU A 634 -0.24 2.90 25.27
CA LEU A 634 0.35 1.76 25.99
C LEU A 634 -0.32 1.55 27.35
N ALA A 635 -0.64 2.63 28.09
CA ALA A 635 -1.30 2.58 29.37
C ALA A 635 -2.74 2.05 29.23
N GLU A 636 -3.47 2.51 28.23
CA GLU A 636 -4.84 2.10 27.92
C GLU A 636 -4.89 0.61 27.55
N ALA A 637 -4.00 0.15 26.68
CA ALA A 637 -3.89 -1.25 26.30
C ALA A 637 -3.54 -2.17 27.47
N ALA A 638 -2.74 -1.68 28.42
CA ALA A 638 -2.38 -2.41 29.63
C ALA A 638 -3.46 -2.34 30.73
N GLY A 639 -4.44 -1.43 30.62
CA GLY A 639 -5.41 -1.13 31.67
C GLY A 639 -4.79 -0.50 32.92
N LEU A 640 -3.67 0.20 32.76
CA LEU A 640 -2.89 0.85 33.82
C LEU A 640 -2.79 2.36 33.57
N GLY A 641 -2.75 3.15 34.65
CA GLY A 641 -2.42 4.56 34.53
C GLY A 641 -0.96 4.80 34.10
N VAL A 642 -0.65 6.05 33.77
CA VAL A 642 0.72 6.51 33.50
C VAL A 642 0.97 7.89 34.10
N THR A 643 2.14 8.10 34.67
CA THR A 643 2.60 9.40 35.14
C THR A 643 3.83 9.80 34.36
N LEU A 644 3.75 10.92 33.61
CA LEU A 644 4.87 11.58 32.95
C LEU A 644 5.27 12.82 33.73
N ASP A 645 6.57 12.98 33.96
CA ASP A 645 7.14 14.06 34.76
C ASP A 645 7.19 15.39 33.99
N ALA A 646 7.24 15.36 32.65
CA ALA A 646 7.27 16.54 31.78
C ALA A 646 5.96 17.33 31.87
N ALA A 647 6.07 18.66 31.88
CA ALA A 647 4.94 19.60 31.91
C ALA A 647 4.86 20.48 30.66
N GLU A 648 5.96 20.64 29.94
CA GLU A 648 6.04 21.45 28.73
C GLU A 648 5.34 20.74 27.56
N ILE A 649 4.47 21.48 26.85
CA ILE A 649 3.69 20.93 25.72
C ILE A 649 4.60 20.35 24.65
N GLY A 650 5.72 21.01 24.31
CA GLY A 650 6.68 20.48 23.32
C GLY A 650 7.34 19.16 23.76
N GLN A 651 7.61 18.98 25.07
CA GLN A 651 8.17 17.72 25.59
C GLN A 651 7.16 16.57 25.55
N LEU A 652 5.87 16.88 25.77
CA LEU A 652 4.79 15.90 25.82
C LEU A 652 4.26 15.54 24.43
N PHE A 653 4.09 16.54 23.55
CA PHE A 653 3.41 16.40 22.27
C PHE A 653 4.28 16.73 21.05
N GLY A 654 5.57 17.02 21.27
CA GLY A 654 6.52 17.23 20.18
C GLY A 654 6.76 15.94 19.41
N GLU A 655 6.87 16.05 18.08
CA GLU A 655 6.97 14.92 17.14
C GLU A 655 8.39 14.80 16.58
N ASP A 656 9.39 15.00 17.45
CA ASP A 656 10.78 14.76 17.10
C ASP A 656 10.99 13.30 16.67
N GLN A 657 11.83 13.08 15.67
CA GLN A 657 12.08 11.78 15.06
C GLN A 657 13.12 10.94 15.82
N ALA A 658 13.38 9.72 15.40
CA ALA A 658 14.33 8.78 16.00
C ALA A 658 14.10 8.49 17.49
N ARG A 659 12.84 8.45 17.92
CA ARG A 659 12.52 8.22 19.34
C ARG A 659 11.65 7.01 19.57
N TYR A 660 11.84 6.39 20.75
CA TYR A 660 11.02 5.30 21.25
C TYR A 660 10.62 5.53 22.69
N LEU A 661 9.38 5.16 23.05
CA LEU A 661 8.95 4.98 24.43
C LEU A 661 9.18 3.53 24.84
N VAL A 662 9.84 3.34 25.94
CA VAL A 662 10.21 2.02 26.50
C VAL A 662 9.63 1.91 27.92
N ALA A 663 8.97 0.78 28.20
CA ALA A 663 8.60 0.38 29.55
C ALA A 663 9.50 -0.77 30.02
N CYS A 664 9.99 -0.71 31.26
CA CYS A 664 10.79 -1.77 31.85
C CYS A 664 10.78 -1.73 33.38
N THR A 665 11.18 -2.84 34.01
CA THR A 665 11.39 -2.86 35.47
C THR A 665 12.51 -1.91 35.90
N ALA A 666 12.49 -1.41 37.13
CA ALA A 666 13.54 -0.55 37.68
C ALA A 666 14.95 -1.21 37.60
N GLY A 667 15.04 -2.53 37.77
CA GLY A 667 16.30 -3.28 37.64
C GLY A 667 16.84 -3.31 36.24
N ASN A 668 15.96 -3.42 35.23
CA ASN A 668 16.34 -3.39 33.82
C ASN A 668 16.64 -1.95 33.35
N ALA A 669 16.01 -0.93 33.92
CA ALA A 669 16.32 0.48 33.62
C ALA A 669 17.80 0.82 33.88
N ALA A 670 18.38 0.30 34.97
CA ALA A 670 19.81 0.49 35.25
C ALA A 670 20.72 -0.17 34.21
N LYS A 671 20.37 -1.39 33.77
CA LYS A 671 21.12 -2.09 32.71
C LYS A 671 21.01 -1.38 31.36
N LEU A 672 19.82 -0.88 31.05
CA LEU A 672 19.57 -0.13 29.81
C LEU A 672 20.35 1.20 29.80
N ALA A 673 20.46 1.90 30.96
CA ALA A 673 21.26 3.12 31.07
C ALA A 673 22.75 2.86 30.79
N GLU A 674 23.32 1.75 31.28
CA GLU A 674 24.69 1.34 31.01
C GLU A 674 24.88 0.97 29.54
N ALA A 675 23.95 0.19 28.97
CA ALA A 675 23.97 -0.18 27.55
C ALA A 675 23.85 1.05 26.64
N ALA A 676 22.97 2.01 26.98
CA ALA A 676 22.78 3.25 26.24
C ALA A 676 24.03 4.12 26.25
N GLN A 677 24.68 4.24 27.40
CA GLN A 677 25.96 4.96 27.52
C GLN A 677 27.05 4.32 26.63
N THR A 678 27.09 3.00 26.60
CA THR A 678 28.06 2.26 25.77
C THR A 678 27.77 2.43 24.29
N ALA A 679 26.51 2.43 23.89
CA ALA A 679 26.09 2.59 22.49
C ALA A 679 26.07 4.07 22.03
N GLY A 680 26.29 5.04 22.91
CA GLY A 680 26.22 6.46 22.58
C GLY A 680 24.79 6.90 22.20
N VAL A 681 23.79 6.36 22.88
CA VAL A 681 22.37 6.71 22.71
C VAL A 681 21.86 7.44 23.93
N THR A 682 21.01 8.46 23.73
CA THR A 682 20.35 9.17 24.82
C THR A 682 19.19 8.34 25.32
N LEU A 683 19.14 8.09 26.63
CA LEU A 683 18.06 7.40 27.31
C LEU A 683 17.67 8.19 28.55
N ALA A 684 16.45 8.71 28.58
CA ALA A 684 15.94 9.55 29.66
C ALA A 684 14.77 8.88 30.38
N ARG A 685 14.79 8.91 31.72
CA ARG A 685 13.60 8.55 32.48
C ARG A 685 12.58 9.70 32.39
N VAL A 686 11.34 9.38 32.01
CA VAL A 686 10.27 10.37 31.80
C VAL A 686 9.06 10.12 32.69
N GLY A 687 9.00 8.98 33.38
CA GLY A 687 7.86 8.66 34.21
C GLY A 687 7.76 7.20 34.64
N ARG A 688 6.53 6.74 34.87
CA ARG A 688 6.21 5.37 35.27
C ARG A 688 4.79 4.96 34.88
N PHE A 689 4.57 3.67 34.67
CA PHE A 689 3.24 3.08 34.52
C PHE A 689 2.70 2.57 35.85
N GLY A 690 1.38 2.69 36.08
CA GLY A 690 0.70 2.16 37.25
C GLY A 690 -0.42 3.06 37.76
N GLY A 691 -1.27 2.51 38.64
CA GLY A 691 -2.46 3.16 39.13
C GLY A 691 -3.59 3.25 38.11
N ASP A 692 -4.49 4.19 38.31
CA ASP A 692 -5.71 4.39 37.53
C ASP A 692 -5.85 5.81 36.93
N LEU A 693 -4.79 6.63 37.05
CA LEU A 693 -4.74 7.99 36.52
C LEU A 693 -3.73 8.12 35.39
N VAL A 694 -4.07 8.94 34.40
CA VAL A 694 -3.11 9.53 33.47
C VAL A 694 -2.72 10.90 34.00
N THR A 695 -1.43 11.07 34.32
CA THR A 695 -0.88 12.32 34.89
C THR A 695 0.23 12.83 33.97
N LEU A 696 0.08 14.04 33.48
CA LEU A 696 1.02 14.73 32.58
C LEU A 696 1.46 16.05 33.26
N GLY A 697 2.69 16.12 33.78
CA GLY A 697 3.22 17.31 34.47
C GLY A 697 2.37 17.79 35.64
N GLY A 698 1.71 16.87 36.36
CA GLY A 698 0.83 17.16 37.47
C GLY A 698 -0.64 17.47 37.09
N ASP A 699 -0.98 17.56 35.80
CA ASP A 699 -2.37 17.58 35.34
C ASP A 699 -2.87 16.15 35.18
N SER A 700 -4.04 15.80 35.74
CA SER A 700 -4.47 14.39 35.81
C SER A 700 -5.92 14.19 35.41
N ALA A 701 -6.20 13.00 34.84
CA ALA A 701 -7.56 12.52 34.63
C ALA A 701 -7.63 10.99 34.85
N PRO A 702 -8.81 10.45 35.23
CA PRO A 702 -8.99 9.00 35.31
C PRO A 702 -8.77 8.33 33.95
N LEU A 703 -8.00 7.23 33.92
CA LEU A 703 -7.80 6.42 32.70
C LEU A 703 -9.14 5.98 32.09
N ALA A 704 -10.07 5.53 32.94
CA ALA A 704 -11.38 5.06 32.47
C ALA A 704 -12.17 6.12 31.68
N GLU A 705 -12.07 7.40 32.07
CA GLU A 705 -12.73 8.49 31.37
C GLU A 705 -12.08 8.78 30.04
N LEU A 706 -10.74 8.78 29.96
CA LEU A 706 -9.99 8.97 28.72
C LEU A 706 -10.17 7.80 27.77
N SER A 707 -10.17 6.57 28.28
CA SER A 707 -10.45 5.36 27.52
C SER A 707 -11.84 5.37 26.89
N GLN A 708 -12.86 5.80 27.63
CA GLN A 708 -14.21 5.92 27.09
C GLN A 708 -14.27 6.95 25.94
N LEU A 709 -13.59 8.08 26.06
CA LEU A 709 -13.48 9.06 24.98
C LEU A 709 -12.75 8.46 23.77
N TYR A 710 -11.58 7.86 23.99
CA TYR A 710 -10.72 7.28 22.96
C TYR A 710 -11.44 6.20 22.14
N ARG A 711 -12.12 5.27 22.83
CA ARG A 711 -12.82 4.15 22.20
C ARG A 711 -14.10 4.55 21.48
N GLY A 712 -14.78 5.62 21.90
CA GLY A 712 -16.05 6.02 21.31
C GLY A 712 -15.97 7.19 20.31
N ALA A 713 -14.81 7.80 20.14
CA ALA A 713 -14.71 9.03 19.34
C ALA A 713 -14.84 8.75 17.84
N PHE A 714 -14.33 7.63 17.35
CA PHE A 714 -14.38 7.25 15.92
C PHE A 714 -15.83 7.09 15.45
N GLU A 715 -16.59 6.19 16.07
CA GLU A 715 -17.99 5.91 15.74
C GLU A 715 -18.87 7.15 15.90
N LYS A 716 -18.64 7.91 16.97
CA LYS A 716 -19.37 9.14 17.23
C LYS A 716 -19.14 10.20 16.15
N ALA A 717 -17.89 10.40 15.70
CA ALA A 717 -17.57 11.38 14.68
C ALA A 717 -18.24 11.08 13.33
N LEU A 718 -18.40 9.81 13.01
CA LEU A 718 -18.93 9.32 11.73
C LEU A 718 -20.43 8.93 11.82
N ASN A 719 -21.07 9.07 12.99
CA ASN A 719 -22.44 8.59 13.25
C ASN A 719 -22.64 7.12 12.84
N LEU A 720 -21.65 6.25 13.14
CA LEU A 720 -21.74 4.83 12.90
C LEU A 720 -22.49 4.20 14.07
N GLU A 721 -23.57 3.48 13.78
CA GLU A 721 -24.22 2.64 14.77
C GLU A 721 -23.34 1.39 15.01
N LEU A 722 -23.18 1.02 16.29
CA LEU A 722 -22.60 -0.27 16.64
C LEU A 722 -23.51 -1.35 16.05
N ALA A 723 -22.96 -2.16 15.13
CA ALA A 723 -23.67 -3.27 14.53
C ALA A 723 -23.96 -4.40 15.54
#